data_69f268054cb2b12401050f57c26dd1f6
#
_entry.id   69f268054cb2b12401050f57c26dd1f6
#
_cell.length_a   1.000
_cell.length_b   1.000
_cell.length_c   1.000
_cell.angle_alpha   90.00
_cell.angle_beta   90.00
_cell.angle_gamma   90.00
#
_symmetry.space_group_name_H-M   'P 1'
#
loop_
_entity.id
_entity.type
_entity.pdbx_description
1 polymer ?
#
loop_
_entity_poly.entity_id
_entity_poly.type
_entity_poly.pdbx_seq_one_letter_code
_entity_poly.pdbx_strand_id
1 'polypeptide(L)'
;MGFIQVFLLTTCLSKVYVVHCVEVDDIIADAIQDTYLKPQRDFGVGNDTIPETGNSFAFLQKQKNDEDTIARAGFKYLSFIKNLIQRSGKSFGDLESSDEYQRSFRTQLCDTITPSCKKYKYSSYRSADGLCNNLRNPTWGVALQAHARYLHPVYDDGYNSPRQRGRNGGVLPSPREISNKVLAGGVTTPPDDKRNLMLFTFGQFVDHDLTFTPIVVGRNGNTLDCCGVDASDPECYAIEIPTNDVRFPGRTCMDFSRSIPTPTDEGCSIGPRQQVNRLSSFIDAGMLYGDSKRFNENLNGRVGTLRTSSGDILPPGGICHTSQAEDFCQLAGDERSNEFPSLGGLHVVFLRLHNMIAKEIRQVTGLSSQDVFLETKKIMGAIMQQVAYGEYLPAILGKDTRKKFCLNLRRNGYWNKYNPNVNPTVKNVIATAALRYGHSQIPPELGYMTRMFAISRVFKSEDVFMDPNIVVTQQGQNIPDLARFLLGTPARKVDRQIENAARNELFPDVNGVTFDLMSFNIQRGRDHGLPAYNEWRKLCKLPVATTFSELQDHNSDTIARLQDVYDHVDDIDVFAGGISETPRADAVVGPLFECLLGWQFKELRFGDRYWYETKGIEGFSRGQLREIRKMTFSKILCETLNLDEIQKEVFNLVGSKNPRVKCSSLPFMDLSEWKKSFFPFVDWSRFFTSG
;
A
#
# COMPACT_ATOMS: atom_id res chain seq x y z
N MET A 1 -9.89 -65.81 34.57
CA MET A 1 -10.86 -64.81 34.15
C MET A 1 -10.30 -63.35 34.14
N GLY A 2 -9.00 -63.14 34.25
CA GLY A 2 -8.40 -61.82 34.36
C GLY A 2 -7.65 -61.28 33.11
N PHE A 3 -7.40 -62.12 32.11
CA PHE A 3 -6.56 -61.75 30.95
C PHE A 3 -7.36 -61.35 29.69
N ILE A 4 -8.64 -61.62 29.61
CA ILE A 4 -9.46 -61.33 28.45
C ILE A 4 -10.04 -59.87 28.50
N GLN A 5 -10.21 -59.30 29.71
CA GLN A 5 -10.72 -57.93 29.85
C GLN A 5 -9.69 -56.84 29.57
N VAL A 6 -8.38 -57.10 29.78
CA VAL A 6 -7.31 -56.12 29.51
C VAL A 6 -7.03 -55.98 27.99
N PHE A 7 -7.20 -57.08 27.22
CA PHE A 7 -7.02 -57.07 25.77
C PHE A 7 -8.17 -56.38 25.00
N LEU A 8 -9.38 -56.41 25.56
CA LEU A 8 -10.53 -55.70 24.96
C LEU A 8 -10.51 -54.21 25.23
N LEU A 9 -9.96 -53.72 26.36
CA LEU A 9 -9.83 -52.31 26.65
C LEU A 9 -8.70 -51.65 25.83
N THR A 10 -7.60 -52.34 25.56
CA THR A 10 -6.51 -51.80 24.71
C THR A 10 -6.88 -51.74 23.23
N THR A 11 -7.67 -52.72 22.75
CA THR A 11 -8.16 -52.68 21.36
C THR A 11 -9.28 -51.68 21.15
N CYS A 12 -10.13 -51.40 22.16
CA CYS A 12 -11.13 -50.35 22.08
C CYS A 12 -10.49 -48.94 22.10
N LEU A 13 -9.46 -48.70 22.92
CA LEU A 13 -8.76 -47.42 22.96
C LEU A 13 -8.00 -47.15 21.66
N SER A 14 -7.37 -48.15 21.05
CA SER A 14 -6.71 -48.01 19.75
C SER A 14 -7.72 -47.80 18.60
N LYS A 15 -8.88 -48.47 18.64
CA LYS A 15 -9.94 -48.25 17.63
C LYS A 15 -10.62 -46.88 17.76
N VAL A 16 -10.83 -46.40 19.00
CA VAL A 16 -11.41 -45.06 19.22
C VAL A 16 -10.46 -43.98 18.74
N TYR A 17 -9.14 -44.10 18.93
CA TYR A 17 -8.17 -43.16 18.43
C TYR A 17 -8.03 -43.16 16.90
N VAL A 18 -8.04 -44.33 16.28
CA VAL A 18 -7.98 -44.47 14.81
C VAL A 18 -9.28 -43.98 14.17
N VAL A 19 -10.44 -44.27 14.79
CA VAL A 19 -11.74 -43.75 14.29
C VAL A 19 -11.82 -42.22 14.39
N HIS A 20 -11.26 -41.63 15.45
CA HIS A 20 -11.32 -40.15 15.59
C HIS A 20 -10.39 -39.43 14.60
N CYS A 21 -9.19 -39.96 14.33
CA CYS A 21 -8.29 -39.42 13.31
C CYS A 21 -8.84 -39.60 11.88
N VAL A 22 -9.51 -40.70 11.60
CA VAL A 22 -10.20 -40.98 10.34
C VAL A 22 -11.38 -40.03 10.17
N GLU A 23 -12.13 -39.73 11.24
CA GLU A 23 -13.29 -38.82 11.20
C GLU A 23 -12.93 -37.40 10.85
N VAL A 24 -11.81 -36.82 11.34
CA VAL A 24 -11.38 -35.45 10.98
C VAL A 24 -10.89 -35.39 9.55
N ASP A 25 -10.12 -36.38 9.10
CA ASP A 25 -9.65 -36.46 7.72
C ASP A 25 -10.82 -36.60 6.73
N ASP A 26 -11.83 -37.41 7.07
CA ASP A 26 -13.06 -37.59 6.28
C ASP A 26 -13.88 -36.30 6.24
N ILE A 27 -14.05 -35.59 7.37
CA ILE A 27 -14.76 -34.32 7.44
C ILE A 27 -14.09 -33.26 6.53
N ILE A 28 -12.76 -33.18 6.57
CA ILE A 28 -12.01 -32.26 5.72
C ILE A 28 -12.10 -32.68 4.26
N ALA A 29 -11.92 -33.97 3.93
CA ALA A 29 -12.05 -34.49 2.57
C ALA A 29 -13.45 -34.19 1.97
N ASP A 30 -14.48 -34.41 2.75
CA ASP A 30 -15.86 -34.13 2.36
C ASP A 30 -16.13 -32.64 2.18
N ALA A 31 -15.57 -31.78 3.04
CA ALA A 31 -15.67 -30.33 2.89
C ALA A 31 -14.94 -29.84 1.62
N ILE A 32 -13.80 -30.46 1.29
CA ILE A 32 -13.08 -30.23 0.02
C ILE A 32 -13.95 -30.64 -1.16
N GLN A 33 -14.53 -31.84 -1.13
CA GLN A 33 -15.37 -32.38 -2.19
C GLN A 33 -16.58 -31.47 -2.46
N ASP A 34 -17.30 -31.06 -1.43
CA ASP A 34 -18.43 -30.12 -1.54
C ASP A 34 -18.03 -28.77 -2.13
N THR A 35 -16.83 -28.30 -1.84
CA THR A 35 -16.33 -27.04 -2.33
C THR A 35 -15.95 -27.09 -3.79
N TYR A 36 -15.34 -28.20 -4.25
CA TYR A 36 -14.83 -28.32 -5.63
C TYR A 36 -15.87 -28.81 -6.63
N LEU A 37 -16.93 -29.49 -6.19
CA LEU A 37 -17.96 -30.03 -7.09
C LEU A 37 -19.11 -29.07 -7.37
N LYS A 38 -19.28 -27.97 -6.59
CA LYS A 38 -20.33 -26.99 -6.85
C LYS A 38 -19.88 -25.96 -7.89
N PRO A 39 -20.79 -25.55 -8.83
CA PRO A 39 -20.49 -24.46 -9.74
C PRO A 39 -20.14 -23.20 -8.94
N GLN A 40 -19.01 -22.60 -9.31
CA GLN A 40 -18.50 -21.42 -8.64
C GLN A 40 -19.15 -20.16 -9.18
N ARG A 41 -19.16 -19.12 -8.35
CA ARG A 41 -19.47 -17.76 -8.78
C ARG A 41 -18.56 -17.39 -9.95
N ASP A 42 -19.19 -16.97 -11.04
CA ASP A 42 -18.50 -16.52 -12.24
C ASP A 42 -18.12 -15.04 -12.02
N PHE A 43 -16.89 -14.82 -11.57
CA PHE A 43 -16.29 -13.48 -11.56
C PHE A 43 -15.82 -13.24 -12.98
N GLY A 44 -16.47 -12.33 -13.70
CA GLY A 44 -16.16 -12.06 -15.08
C GLY A 44 -14.72 -11.59 -15.25
N VAL A 45 -14.00 -12.21 -16.16
CA VAL A 45 -12.81 -11.61 -16.77
C VAL A 45 -13.34 -10.51 -17.67
N GLY A 46 -13.21 -9.25 -17.24
CA GLY A 46 -13.63 -8.13 -18.07
C GLY A 46 -12.82 -8.12 -19.37
N ASN A 47 -13.51 -8.15 -20.52
CA ASN A 47 -12.92 -7.73 -21.78
C ASN A 47 -12.37 -6.31 -21.60
N ASP A 48 -11.32 -5.95 -22.38
CA ASP A 48 -10.64 -4.65 -22.33
C ASP A 48 -11.52 -3.43 -22.72
N THR A 49 -12.82 -3.57 -22.68
CA THR A 49 -13.78 -2.48 -22.93
C THR A 49 -13.94 -1.65 -21.65
N ILE A 50 -13.74 -0.35 -21.81
CA ILE A 50 -14.01 0.67 -20.78
C ILE A 50 -15.49 0.53 -20.36
N PRO A 51 -15.81 0.45 -19.05
CA PRO A 51 -17.21 0.45 -18.61
C PRO A 51 -17.93 1.71 -19.08
N GLU A 52 -19.09 1.57 -19.68
CA GLU A 52 -19.89 2.70 -20.18
C GLU A 52 -20.40 3.65 -19.04
N THR A 53 -20.27 3.22 -17.79
CA THR A 53 -20.82 3.94 -16.62
C THR A 53 -20.01 5.13 -16.13
N GLY A 54 -18.86 5.46 -16.73
CA GLY A 54 -18.09 6.68 -16.42
C GLY A 54 -17.67 6.88 -14.96
N ASN A 55 -17.72 5.84 -14.13
CA ASN A 55 -17.33 5.91 -12.74
C ASN A 55 -15.81 5.76 -12.62
N SER A 56 -15.11 6.85 -12.27
CA SER A 56 -13.65 6.89 -12.12
C SER A 56 -13.11 5.86 -11.13
N PHE A 57 -13.88 5.58 -10.07
CA PHE A 57 -13.50 4.59 -9.07
C PHE A 57 -13.49 3.17 -9.64
N ALA A 58 -14.41 2.85 -10.55
CA ALA A 58 -14.45 1.56 -11.23
C ALA A 58 -13.22 1.31 -12.10
N PHE A 59 -12.66 2.36 -12.73
CA PHE A 59 -11.46 2.24 -13.55
C PHE A 59 -10.24 1.81 -12.76
N LEU A 60 -10.06 2.33 -11.54
CA LEU A 60 -8.93 1.97 -10.67
C LEU A 60 -9.00 0.53 -10.16
N GLN A 61 -10.15 -0.12 -10.27
CA GLN A 61 -10.43 -1.40 -9.65
C GLN A 61 -10.59 -2.55 -10.66
N LYS A 62 -10.30 -2.31 -11.96
CA LYS A 62 -10.37 -3.36 -12.97
C LYS A 62 -9.44 -4.52 -12.62
N GLN A 63 -10.02 -5.72 -12.44
CA GLN A 63 -9.25 -6.92 -12.09
C GLN A 63 -8.37 -7.37 -13.25
N LYS A 64 -7.14 -7.76 -12.93
CA LYS A 64 -6.24 -8.46 -13.84
C LYS A 64 -6.43 -9.97 -13.71
N ASN A 65 -6.06 -10.75 -14.74
CA ASN A 65 -6.22 -12.20 -14.75
C ASN A 65 -5.63 -12.92 -13.52
N ASP A 66 -4.50 -12.43 -13.00
CA ASP A 66 -3.85 -13.01 -11.81
C ASP A 66 -4.67 -12.75 -10.53
N GLU A 67 -5.27 -11.55 -10.41
CA GLU A 67 -6.15 -11.18 -9.31
C GLU A 67 -7.44 -12.00 -9.32
N ASP A 68 -8.02 -12.24 -10.50
CA ASP A 68 -9.20 -13.09 -10.66
C ASP A 68 -8.90 -14.54 -10.20
N THR A 69 -7.75 -15.07 -10.57
CA THR A 69 -7.32 -16.41 -10.13
C THR A 69 -7.21 -16.50 -8.61
N ILE A 70 -6.61 -15.50 -7.97
CA ILE A 70 -6.46 -15.44 -6.51
C ILE A 70 -7.82 -15.25 -5.83
N ALA A 71 -8.67 -14.36 -6.36
CA ALA A 71 -10.02 -14.15 -5.86
C ALA A 71 -10.82 -15.46 -5.85
N ARG A 72 -10.81 -16.20 -6.97
CA ARG A 72 -11.47 -17.52 -7.07
C ARG A 72 -10.94 -18.51 -6.03
N ALA A 73 -9.63 -18.57 -5.83
CA ALA A 73 -9.02 -19.41 -4.80
C ALA A 73 -9.45 -18.98 -3.39
N GLY A 74 -9.49 -17.67 -3.11
CA GLY A 74 -9.96 -17.13 -1.84
C GLY A 74 -11.42 -17.44 -1.55
N PHE A 75 -12.31 -17.30 -2.55
CA PHE A 75 -13.73 -17.67 -2.41
C PHE A 75 -13.94 -19.17 -2.19
N LYS A 76 -13.15 -20.01 -2.89
CA LYS A 76 -13.15 -21.46 -2.64
C LYS A 76 -12.78 -21.75 -1.20
N TYR A 77 -11.74 -21.13 -0.72
CA TYR A 77 -11.28 -21.30 0.66
C TYR A 77 -12.38 -20.88 1.66
N LEU A 78 -13.01 -19.72 1.50
CA LEU A 78 -14.10 -19.29 2.39
C LEU A 78 -15.30 -20.24 2.34
N SER A 79 -15.63 -20.79 1.16
CA SER A 79 -16.67 -21.81 0.99
C SER A 79 -16.28 -23.10 1.70
N PHE A 80 -15.02 -23.52 1.61
CA PHE A 80 -14.49 -24.67 2.34
C PHE A 80 -14.63 -24.47 3.86
N ILE A 81 -14.23 -23.31 4.41
CA ILE A 81 -14.39 -23.01 5.84
C ILE A 81 -15.85 -23.12 6.27
N LYS A 82 -16.77 -22.52 5.48
CA LYS A 82 -18.22 -22.63 5.74
C LYS A 82 -18.70 -24.08 5.80
N ASN A 83 -18.31 -24.89 4.81
CA ASN A 83 -18.67 -26.31 4.75
C ASN A 83 -18.06 -27.09 5.91
N LEU A 84 -16.82 -26.78 6.29
CA LEU A 84 -16.12 -27.42 7.42
C LEU A 84 -16.84 -27.12 8.76
N ILE A 85 -17.25 -25.88 9.01
CA ILE A 85 -18.05 -25.50 10.18
C ILE A 85 -19.35 -26.29 10.20
N GLN A 86 -20.09 -26.36 9.09
CA GLN A 86 -21.37 -27.08 8.99
C GLN A 86 -21.23 -28.58 9.24
N ARG A 87 -20.20 -29.21 8.69
CA ARG A 87 -19.98 -30.68 8.81
C ARG A 87 -19.44 -31.08 10.18
N SER A 88 -18.53 -30.30 10.73
CA SER A 88 -17.93 -30.59 12.04
C SER A 88 -18.86 -30.24 13.21
N GLY A 89 -19.82 -29.36 13.00
CA GLY A 89 -20.66 -28.81 14.08
C GLY A 89 -19.88 -27.95 15.09
N LYS A 90 -18.61 -27.58 14.76
CA LYS A 90 -17.73 -26.82 15.63
C LYS A 90 -17.78 -25.32 15.26
N SER A 91 -17.47 -24.46 16.22
CA SER A 91 -17.25 -23.05 15.93
C SER A 91 -15.97 -22.87 15.11
N PHE A 92 -15.86 -21.74 14.39
CA PHE A 92 -14.63 -21.41 13.67
C PHE A 92 -13.41 -21.36 14.61
N GLY A 93 -13.54 -20.77 15.80
CA GLY A 93 -12.45 -20.69 16.79
C GLY A 93 -11.98 -22.07 17.27
N ASP A 94 -12.88 -23.04 17.40
CA ASP A 94 -12.50 -24.42 17.74
C ASP A 94 -11.73 -25.09 16.60
N LEU A 95 -12.10 -24.85 15.35
CA LEU A 95 -11.39 -25.38 14.18
C LEU A 95 -10.01 -24.73 14.01
N GLU A 96 -9.92 -23.42 14.16
CA GLU A 96 -8.69 -22.62 14.03
C GLU A 96 -7.65 -23.02 15.11
N SER A 97 -8.11 -23.24 16.35
CA SER A 97 -7.23 -23.60 17.48
C SER A 97 -6.89 -25.09 17.57
N SER A 98 -7.53 -25.94 16.78
CA SER A 98 -7.33 -27.39 16.84
C SER A 98 -6.12 -27.84 16.01
N ASP A 99 -5.10 -28.37 16.69
CA ASP A 99 -3.91 -28.95 16.04
C ASP A 99 -4.25 -30.11 15.09
N GLU A 100 -5.32 -30.81 15.35
CA GLU A 100 -5.77 -31.95 14.54
C GLU A 100 -6.33 -31.47 13.20
N TYR A 101 -7.29 -30.55 13.23
CA TYR A 101 -7.84 -29.94 12.02
C TYR A 101 -6.77 -29.19 11.22
N GLN A 102 -5.87 -28.45 11.88
CA GLN A 102 -4.76 -27.75 11.24
C GLN A 102 -3.78 -28.71 10.54
N ARG A 103 -3.47 -29.87 11.14
CA ARG A 103 -2.59 -30.88 10.52
C ARG A 103 -3.26 -31.52 9.31
N SER A 104 -4.51 -31.97 9.45
CA SER A 104 -5.27 -32.60 8.38
C SER A 104 -5.45 -31.63 7.20
N PHE A 105 -5.79 -30.36 7.45
CA PHE A 105 -5.88 -29.31 6.43
C PHE A 105 -4.56 -29.17 5.66
N ARG A 106 -3.43 -29.03 6.37
CA ARG A 106 -2.11 -28.89 5.73
C ARG A 106 -1.76 -30.10 4.86
N THR A 107 -2.08 -31.29 5.32
CA THR A 107 -1.78 -32.53 4.59
C THR A 107 -2.59 -32.65 3.30
N GLN A 108 -3.84 -32.20 3.29
CA GLN A 108 -4.76 -32.39 2.18
C GLN A 108 -4.81 -31.23 1.19
N LEU A 109 -4.54 -30.00 1.62
CA LEU A 109 -4.76 -28.80 0.82
C LEU A 109 -3.53 -27.93 0.59
N CYS A 110 -2.48 -28.06 1.40
CA CYS A 110 -1.31 -27.23 1.24
C CYS A 110 -0.33 -27.87 0.26
N ASP A 111 -0.23 -27.28 -0.92
CA ASP A 111 0.85 -27.60 -1.84
C ASP A 111 2.19 -27.21 -1.21
N THR A 112 3.05 -28.21 -0.97
CA THR A 112 4.38 -28.00 -0.35
C THR A 112 5.43 -27.46 -1.30
N ILE A 113 5.03 -26.92 -2.47
CA ILE A 113 5.95 -26.38 -3.45
C ILE A 113 6.44 -25.01 -3.01
N THR A 114 7.46 -25.00 -2.17
CA THR A 114 8.20 -23.77 -1.90
C THR A 114 8.95 -23.34 -3.16
N PRO A 115 8.77 -22.09 -3.62
CA PRO A 115 9.47 -21.60 -4.80
C PRO A 115 10.98 -21.76 -4.70
N SER A 116 11.62 -22.26 -5.77
CA SER A 116 13.07 -22.43 -5.79
C SER A 116 13.79 -21.09 -5.99
N CYS A 117 14.54 -20.67 -4.99
CA CYS A 117 15.34 -19.43 -5.06
C CYS A 117 16.75 -19.60 -5.62
N LYS A 118 17.10 -20.76 -6.24
CA LYS A 118 18.45 -21.01 -6.80
C LYS A 118 18.92 -19.89 -7.73
N LYS A 119 18.02 -19.41 -8.60
CA LYS A 119 18.29 -18.32 -9.56
C LYS A 119 18.63 -17.00 -8.87
N TYR A 120 18.02 -16.71 -7.72
CA TYR A 120 18.17 -15.44 -7.02
C TYR A 120 19.28 -15.42 -5.96
N LYS A 121 19.86 -16.59 -5.64
CA LYS A 121 20.90 -16.70 -4.60
C LYS A 121 22.11 -15.83 -4.86
N TYR A 122 22.47 -15.67 -6.14
CA TYR A 122 23.65 -14.91 -6.57
C TYR A 122 23.26 -13.74 -7.48
N SER A 123 22.00 -13.31 -7.47
CA SER A 123 21.54 -12.18 -8.26
C SER A 123 21.85 -10.86 -7.56
N SER A 124 22.40 -9.92 -8.30
CA SER A 124 22.56 -8.52 -7.88
C SER A 124 21.25 -7.72 -7.95
N TYR A 125 20.23 -8.29 -8.58
CA TYR A 125 18.97 -7.64 -8.86
C TYR A 125 17.82 -8.41 -8.22
N ARG A 126 16.85 -7.66 -7.67
CA ARG A 126 15.58 -8.23 -7.18
C ARG A 126 14.67 -8.65 -8.34
N SER A 127 13.76 -9.60 -8.09
CA SER A 127 12.66 -9.88 -9.02
C SER A 127 11.69 -8.71 -9.08
N ALA A 128 10.88 -8.62 -10.13
CA ALA A 128 9.90 -7.55 -10.28
C ALA A 128 8.80 -7.61 -9.21
N ASP A 129 8.40 -8.82 -8.85
CA ASP A 129 7.34 -9.15 -7.90
C ASP A 129 7.81 -9.28 -6.43
N GLY A 130 9.11 -9.14 -6.16
CA GLY A 130 9.69 -9.35 -4.82
C GLY A 130 10.00 -10.81 -4.46
N LEU A 131 9.74 -11.79 -5.35
CA LEU A 131 9.97 -13.21 -5.10
C LEU A 131 11.44 -13.47 -4.73
N CYS A 132 11.65 -14.30 -3.70
CA CYS A 132 12.98 -14.68 -3.23
C CYS A 132 13.86 -13.49 -2.75
N ASN A 133 13.27 -12.37 -2.37
CA ASN A 133 14.00 -11.37 -1.61
C ASN A 133 14.53 -12.02 -0.32
N ASN A 134 13.69 -12.75 0.40
CA ASN A 134 14.11 -13.63 1.48
C ASN A 134 14.33 -15.06 0.93
N LEU A 135 15.56 -15.59 1.07
CA LEU A 135 15.88 -16.92 0.55
C LEU A 135 15.36 -18.07 1.43
N ARG A 136 15.02 -17.81 2.70
CA ARG A 136 14.42 -18.80 3.61
C ARG A 136 12.91 -18.84 3.53
N ASN A 137 12.30 -17.68 3.34
CA ASN A 137 10.87 -17.47 3.21
C ASN A 137 10.59 -16.76 1.88
N PRO A 138 10.59 -17.49 0.76
CA PRO A 138 10.60 -16.92 -0.59
C PRO A 138 9.44 -15.99 -0.91
N THR A 139 8.31 -16.18 -0.26
CA THR A 139 7.05 -15.46 -0.51
C THR A 139 6.88 -14.20 0.35
N TRP A 140 7.76 -13.96 1.33
CA TRP A 140 7.66 -12.77 2.16
C TRP A 140 7.87 -11.48 1.37
N GLY A 141 6.86 -10.62 1.40
CA GLY A 141 6.86 -9.35 0.68
C GLY A 141 6.62 -9.44 -0.83
N VAL A 142 6.19 -10.60 -1.33
CA VAL A 142 5.87 -10.81 -2.74
C VAL A 142 4.52 -10.16 -3.09
N ALA A 143 4.42 -9.63 -4.30
CA ALA A 143 3.17 -9.14 -4.89
C ALA A 143 2.10 -10.25 -4.95
N LEU A 144 0.83 -9.87 -4.87
CA LEU A 144 -0.31 -10.79 -4.92
C LEU A 144 -0.38 -11.80 -3.75
N GLN A 145 0.25 -11.47 -2.61
CA GLN A 145 0.14 -12.22 -1.37
C GLN A 145 -0.77 -11.49 -0.37
N ALA A 146 -1.14 -12.19 0.71
CA ALA A 146 -1.91 -11.58 1.78
C ALA A 146 -1.12 -10.44 2.45
N HIS A 147 -1.83 -9.37 2.84
CA HIS A 147 -1.28 -8.46 3.84
C HIS A 147 -1.00 -9.22 5.13
N ALA A 148 0.19 -9.07 5.69
CA ALA A 148 0.49 -9.64 7.00
C ALA A 148 -0.27 -8.89 8.12
N ARG A 149 -0.30 -9.43 9.34
CA ARG A 149 -1.01 -8.82 10.46
C ARG A 149 -0.13 -8.74 11.70
N TYR A 150 -0.36 -7.70 12.50
CA TYR A 150 0.18 -7.60 13.87
C TYR A 150 -0.79 -8.14 14.92
N LEU A 151 -2.10 -8.01 14.66
CA LEU A 151 -3.19 -8.50 15.50
C LEU A 151 -4.09 -9.41 14.66
N HIS A 152 -4.68 -10.42 15.32
CA HIS A 152 -5.68 -11.27 14.72
C HIS A 152 -6.89 -10.42 14.27
N PRO A 153 -7.50 -10.70 13.11
CA PRO A 153 -8.66 -9.94 12.65
C PRO A 153 -9.90 -10.24 13.49
N VAL A 154 -10.78 -9.27 13.58
CA VAL A 154 -12.07 -9.38 14.27
C VAL A 154 -13.17 -9.35 13.23
N TYR A 155 -13.80 -10.50 13.00
CA TYR A 155 -14.99 -10.69 12.18
C TYR A 155 -16.16 -11.09 13.06
N ASP A 156 -17.39 -10.66 12.74
CA ASP A 156 -18.56 -10.93 13.57
C ASP A 156 -18.91 -12.43 13.67
N ASP A 157 -18.57 -13.21 12.62
CA ASP A 157 -18.71 -14.67 12.60
C ASP A 157 -17.39 -15.40 12.93
N GLY A 158 -16.37 -14.68 13.30
CA GLY A 158 -15.03 -15.15 13.58
C GLY A 158 -14.10 -15.26 12.36
N TYR A 159 -14.60 -15.35 11.11
CA TYR A 159 -13.75 -15.63 9.96
C TYR A 159 -13.98 -14.80 8.69
N ASN A 160 -15.17 -14.26 8.46
CA ASN A 160 -15.50 -13.62 7.17
C ASN A 160 -16.40 -12.40 7.27
N SER A 161 -17.44 -12.42 8.13
CA SER A 161 -18.40 -11.33 8.20
C SER A 161 -17.77 -10.06 8.76
N PRO A 162 -17.83 -8.91 8.05
CA PRO A 162 -17.21 -7.68 8.52
C PRO A 162 -17.65 -7.29 9.93
N ARG A 163 -16.78 -6.58 10.66
CA ARG A 163 -17.09 -6.06 11.98
C ARG A 163 -18.23 -5.01 11.90
N GLN A 164 -19.41 -5.34 12.36
CA GLN A 164 -20.58 -4.48 12.38
C GLN A 164 -21.11 -4.24 13.81
N ARG A 165 -20.62 -5.04 14.78
CA ARG A 165 -21.08 -4.96 16.16
C ARG A 165 -20.02 -4.36 17.07
N GLY A 166 -20.49 -3.48 17.96
CA GLY A 166 -19.70 -2.93 19.05
C GLY A 166 -19.59 -3.90 20.22
N ARG A 167 -18.82 -3.49 21.24
CA ARG A 167 -18.55 -4.28 22.44
C ARG A 167 -19.81 -4.75 23.16
N ASN A 168 -20.87 -3.94 23.17
CA ASN A 168 -22.12 -4.24 23.84
C ASN A 168 -23.13 -4.99 22.94
N GLY A 169 -22.69 -5.45 21.76
CA GLY A 169 -23.53 -6.16 20.77
C GLY A 169 -24.41 -5.23 19.92
N GLY A 170 -24.44 -3.93 20.18
CA GLY A 170 -25.09 -2.92 19.36
C GLY A 170 -24.45 -2.79 17.97
N VAL A 171 -25.19 -2.22 17.02
CA VAL A 171 -24.66 -1.94 15.68
C VAL A 171 -23.70 -0.74 15.76
N LEU A 172 -22.54 -0.87 15.13
CA LEU A 172 -21.59 0.25 15.00
C LEU A 172 -22.20 1.40 14.18
N PRO A 173 -21.90 2.66 14.49
CA PRO A 173 -22.39 3.80 13.73
C PRO A 173 -21.99 3.71 12.26
N SER A 174 -22.81 4.27 11.35
CA SER A 174 -22.47 4.32 9.93
C SER A 174 -21.13 5.02 9.72
N PRO A 175 -20.26 4.51 8.82
CA PRO A 175 -19.04 5.21 8.43
C PRO A 175 -19.30 6.65 7.95
N ARG A 176 -20.44 6.89 7.28
CA ARG A 176 -20.83 8.22 6.84
C ARG A 176 -21.20 9.15 7.99
N GLU A 177 -21.86 8.63 9.01
CA GLU A 177 -22.14 9.37 10.23
C GLU A 177 -20.85 9.77 10.95
N ILE A 178 -19.88 8.83 11.07
CA ILE A 178 -18.58 9.11 11.66
C ILE A 178 -17.83 10.17 10.85
N SER A 179 -17.85 10.05 9.50
CA SER A 179 -17.25 11.06 8.62
C SER A 179 -17.85 12.44 8.87
N ASN A 180 -19.17 12.54 8.95
CA ASN A 180 -19.88 13.81 9.14
C ASN A 180 -19.67 14.44 10.51
N LYS A 181 -19.71 13.64 11.57
CA LYS A 181 -19.68 14.14 12.95
C LYS A 181 -18.24 14.27 13.47
N VAL A 182 -17.39 13.29 13.19
CA VAL A 182 -16.02 13.26 13.73
C VAL A 182 -14.99 13.88 12.77
N LEU A 183 -15.03 13.51 11.48
CA LEU A 183 -13.98 13.86 10.53
C LEU A 183 -14.27 15.11 9.69
N ALA A 184 -15.39 15.76 9.91
CA ALA A 184 -15.72 17.00 9.23
C ALA A 184 -14.80 18.13 9.70
N GLY A 185 -14.18 18.82 8.73
CA GLY A 185 -13.52 20.10 8.93
C GLY A 185 -14.52 21.25 9.12
N GLY A 186 -14.00 22.41 9.52
CA GLY A 186 -14.71 23.66 9.44
C GLY A 186 -14.78 24.19 7.99
N VAL A 187 -15.08 25.49 7.84
CA VAL A 187 -15.07 26.16 6.53
C VAL A 187 -13.68 26.13 5.90
N THR A 188 -12.64 26.13 6.72
CA THR A 188 -11.24 26.00 6.31
C THR A 188 -10.52 25.05 7.24
N THR A 189 -9.80 24.07 6.67
CA THR A 189 -8.92 23.19 7.46
C THR A 189 -7.59 23.91 7.73
N PRO A 190 -6.97 23.74 8.91
CA PRO A 190 -5.78 24.49 9.26
C PRO A 190 -4.57 24.06 8.42
N PRO A 191 -3.79 25.01 7.86
CA PRO A 191 -2.54 24.70 7.19
C PRO A 191 -1.48 24.26 8.21
N ASP A 192 -0.53 23.42 7.76
CA ASP A 192 0.68 23.12 8.48
C ASP A 192 1.63 24.33 8.41
N ASP A 193 2.21 24.73 9.53
CA ASP A 193 3.11 25.87 9.63
C ASP A 193 4.56 25.58 9.19
N LYS A 194 4.86 24.32 8.94
CA LYS A 194 6.21 23.86 8.63
C LYS A 194 6.28 23.07 7.32
N ARG A 195 5.28 22.26 7.00
CA ARG A 195 5.27 21.34 5.86
C ARG A 195 4.59 21.95 4.64
N ASN A 196 5.07 21.56 3.46
CA ASN A 196 4.46 21.94 2.18
C ASN A 196 3.74 20.77 1.50
N LEU A 197 2.99 21.03 0.45
CA LEU A 197 2.20 20.03 -0.28
C LEU A 197 3.04 18.94 -0.95
N MET A 198 4.34 19.17 -1.18
CA MET A 198 5.22 18.14 -1.72
C MET A 198 5.34 16.94 -0.76
N LEU A 199 5.17 17.16 0.56
CA LEU A 199 5.14 16.08 1.54
C LEU A 199 3.94 15.14 1.31
N PHE A 200 2.75 15.68 1.10
CA PHE A 200 1.55 14.92 0.75
C PHE A 200 1.77 14.09 -0.52
N THR A 201 2.21 14.74 -1.58
CA THR A 201 2.42 14.11 -2.89
C THR A 201 3.45 12.98 -2.83
N PHE A 202 4.58 13.18 -2.14
CA PHE A 202 5.59 12.14 -1.96
C PHE A 202 5.10 11.02 -1.02
N GLY A 203 4.27 11.34 -0.04
CA GLY A 203 3.62 10.36 0.83
C GLY A 203 2.73 9.40 0.04
N GLN A 204 1.90 9.92 -0.88
CA GLN A 204 1.11 9.10 -1.80
C GLN A 204 1.99 8.25 -2.71
N PHE A 205 3.09 8.80 -3.22
CA PHE A 205 4.05 8.08 -4.07
C PHE A 205 4.72 6.91 -3.35
N VAL A 206 5.04 7.04 -2.05
CA VAL A 206 5.57 5.94 -1.21
C VAL A 206 4.48 4.91 -0.88
N ASP A 207 3.26 5.34 -0.61
CA ASP A 207 2.13 4.42 -0.40
C ASP A 207 1.90 3.54 -1.64
N HIS A 208 1.94 4.13 -2.84
CA HIS A 208 1.78 3.43 -4.11
C HIS A 208 2.96 2.53 -4.50
N ASP A 209 4.08 2.59 -3.80
CA ASP A 209 5.18 1.61 -3.90
C ASP A 209 4.94 0.37 -3.01
N LEU A 210 4.05 0.48 -2.01
CA LEU A 210 3.92 -0.52 -0.95
C LEU A 210 2.55 -1.21 -0.90
N THR A 211 1.47 -0.51 -1.26
CA THR A 211 0.11 -1.01 -1.03
C THR A 211 -0.82 -0.78 -2.20
N PHE A 212 -1.53 -1.84 -2.56
CA PHE A 212 -2.74 -1.79 -3.39
C PHE A 212 -3.61 -3.00 -3.05
N THR A 213 -4.77 -2.76 -2.47
CA THR A 213 -5.72 -3.83 -2.14
C THR A 213 -6.88 -3.79 -3.14
N PRO A 214 -6.93 -4.74 -4.11
CA PRO A 214 -7.99 -4.79 -5.09
C PRO A 214 -9.33 -5.17 -4.46
N ILE A 215 -10.43 -4.71 -5.05
CA ILE A 215 -11.80 -5.05 -4.62
C ILE A 215 -12.44 -6.10 -5.53
N VAL A 216 -13.48 -6.74 -5.02
CA VAL A 216 -14.32 -7.63 -5.82
C VAL A 216 -15.08 -6.81 -6.85
N VAL A 217 -15.09 -7.29 -8.09
CA VAL A 217 -15.84 -6.70 -9.21
C VAL A 217 -16.85 -7.69 -9.75
N GLY A 218 -17.86 -7.20 -10.45
CA GLY A 218 -18.88 -7.98 -11.12
C GLY A 218 -18.36 -8.65 -12.40
N ARG A 219 -19.25 -9.41 -13.08
CA ARG A 219 -18.91 -10.18 -14.29
C ARG A 219 -18.28 -9.37 -15.42
N ASN A 220 -18.64 -8.10 -15.56
CA ASN A 220 -18.12 -7.23 -16.62
C ASN A 220 -16.89 -6.40 -16.19
N GLY A 221 -16.25 -6.74 -15.06
CA GLY A 221 -15.16 -5.96 -14.49
C GLY A 221 -15.58 -4.63 -13.87
N ASN A 222 -16.88 -4.36 -13.79
CA ASN A 222 -17.42 -3.18 -13.11
C ASN A 222 -17.49 -3.40 -11.60
N THR A 223 -17.47 -2.33 -10.81
CA THR A 223 -17.77 -2.40 -9.38
C THR A 223 -19.17 -2.97 -9.18
N LEU A 224 -19.39 -3.67 -8.05
CA LEU A 224 -20.71 -4.14 -7.67
C LEU A 224 -21.63 -2.95 -7.37
N ASP A 225 -22.83 -2.99 -7.89
CA ASP A 225 -23.92 -2.05 -7.54
C ASP A 225 -24.56 -2.50 -6.22
N CYS A 226 -23.86 -2.22 -5.14
CA CYS A 226 -24.23 -2.66 -3.79
C CYS A 226 -25.44 -1.92 -3.21
N CYS A 227 -25.84 -0.81 -3.81
CA CYS A 227 -27.05 -0.07 -3.46
C CYS A 227 -28.26 -0.44 -4.34
N GLY A 228 -28.04 -1.24 -5.39
CA GLY A 228 -29.06 -1.61 -6.37
C GLY A 228 -29.10 -3.12 -6.63
N VAL A 229 -28.79 -3.52 -7.86
CA VAL A 229 -29.02 -4.90 -8.34
C VAL A 229 -28.17 -5.96 -7.65
N ASP A 230 -27.00 -5.59 -7.14
CA ASP A 230 -26.07 -6.50 -6.44
C ASP A 230 -26.21 -6.44 -4.91
N ALA A 231 -27.18 -5.73 -4.35
CA ALA A 231 -27.30 -5.50 -2.90
C ALA A 231 -27.34 -6.80 -2.06
N SER A 232 -27.79 -7.91 -2.64
CA SER A 232 -27.83 -9.23 -1.97
C SER A 232 -26.52 -10.01 -2.10
N ASP A 233 -25.52 -9.50 -2.83
CA ASP A 233 -24.25 -10.16 -3.01
C ASP A 233 -23.45 -10.17 -1.69
N PRO A 234 -22.90 -11.31 -1.23
CA PRO A 234 -22.14 -11.38 0.02
C PRO A 234 -20.85 -10.55 0.01
N GLU A 235 -20.39 -10.10 -1.15
CA GLU A 235 -19.23 -9.22 -1.30
C GLU A 235 -19.64 -7.74 -1.34
N CYS A 236 -20.92 -7.43 -1.25
CA CYS A 236 -21.42 -6.09 -1.01
C CYS A 236 -21.44 -5.76 0.49
N TYR A 237 -20.90 -4.58 0.82
CA TYR A 237 -20.94 -4.03 2.18
C TYR A 237 -21.23 -2.54 2.11
N ALA A 238 -22.41 -2.20 1.54
CA ALA A 238 -22.83 -0.82 1.30
C ALA A 238 -22.75 0.04 2.57
N ILE A 239 -22.39 1.31 2.40
CA ILE A 239 -22.32 2.30 3.47
C ILE A 239 -23.68 2.99 3.58
N GLU A 240 -24.34 2.88 4.72
CA GLU A 240 -25.58 3.59 4.99
C GLU A 240 -25.32 5.10 5.04
N ILE A 241 -26.16 5.88 4.35
CA ILE A 241 -26.17 7.34 4.40
C ILE A 241 -27.30 7.79 5.34
N PRO A 242 -27.00 8.56 6.41
CA PRO A 242 -28.02 9.08 7.30
C PRO A 242 -29.07 9.91 6.56
N THR A 243 -30.33 9.78 6.94
CA THR A 243 -31.48 10.48 6.28
C THR A 243 -31.38 12.00 6.31
N ASN A 244 -30.60 12.54 7.25
CA ASN A 244 -30.34 13.98 7.41
C ASN A 244 -28.99 14.41 6.80
N ASP A 245 -28.38 13.58 5.92
CA ASP A 245 -27.14 13.95 5.24
C ASP A 245 -27.34 15.15 4.32
N VAL A 246 -26.62 16.21 4.59
CA VAL A 246 -26.78 17.50 3.86
C VAL A 246 -26.18 17.41 2.44
N ARG A 247 -25.13 16.59 2.25
CA ARG A 247 -24.42 16.50 0.96
C ARG A 247 -25.11 15.52 0.00
N PHE A 248 -25.68 14.46 0.51
CA PHE A 248 -26.31 13.40 -0.27
C PHE A 248 -27.83 13.30 0.01
N PRO A 249 -28.59 14.39 -0.21
CA PRO A 249 -30.01 14.39 0.10
C PRO A 249 -30.75 13.35 -0.76
N GLY A 250 -31.55 12.50 -0.12
CA GLY A 250 -32.32 11.46 -0.79
C GLY A 250 -31.57 10.18 -1.16
N ARG A 251 -30.22 10.14 -1.03
CA ARG A 251 -29.48 8.88 -1.12
C ARG A 251 -29.53 8.16 0.22
N THR A 252 -29.76 6.85 0.16
CA THR A 252 -29.82 6.00 1.37
C THR A 252 -28.56 5.21 1.60
N CYS A 253 -27.72 5.02 0.55
CA CYS A 253 -26.47 4.30 0.67
C CYS A 253 -25.43 4.75 -0.34
N MET A 254 -24.18 4.33 -0.11
CA MET A 254 -23.02 4.47 -0.97
C MET A 254 -22.46 3.08 -1.26
N ASP A 255 -22.19 2.78 -2.52
CA ASP A 255 -21.65 1.50 -2.96
C ASP A 255 -20.30 1.22 -2.32
N PHE A 256 -20.14 -0.01 -1.84
CA PHE A 256 -18.88 -0.48 -1.31
C PHE A 256 -18.74 -1.99 -1.55
N SER A 257 -17.80 -2.34 -2.41
CA SER A 257 -17.38 -3.73 -2.64
C SER A 257 -16.27 -4.11 -1.67
N ARG A 258 -16.34 -5.32 -1.14
CA ARG A 258 -15.29 -5.88 -0.26
C ARG A 258 -14.01 -6.12 -1.03
N SER A 259 -12.89 -6.14 -0.29
CA SER A 259 -11.58 -6.46 -0.86
C SER A 259 -11.48 -7.94 -1.25
N ILE A 260 -10.73 -8.24 -2.32
CA ILE A 260 -10.49 -9.61 -2.79
C ILE A 260 -9.91 -10.46 -1.66
N PRO A 261 -10.54 -11.62 -1.35
CA PRO A 261 -9.98 -12.56 -0.42
C PRO A 261 -8.82 -13.35 -1.03
N THR A 262 -7.89 -13.81 -0.18
CA THR A 262 -6.88 -14.80 -0.53
C THR A 262 -7.04 -16.05 0.33
N PRO A 263 -6.62 -17.24 -0.15
CA PRO A 263 -6.91 -18.50 0.52
C PRO A 263 -6.45 -18.57 1.97
N THR A 264 -5.20 -18.21 2.22
CA THR A 264 -4.61 -18.30 3.56
C THR A 264 -3.55 -17.23 3.74
N ASP A 265 -3.11 -17.06 4.95
CA ASP A 265 -1.84 -16.40 5.24
C ASP A 265 -0.64 -17.28 4.80
N GLU A 266 0.56 -16.80 5.07
CA GLU A 266 1.81 -17.49 4.69
C GLU A 266 1.98 -18.87 5.31
N GLY A 267 1.18 -19.23 6.33
CA GLY A 267 1.29 -20.49 7.06
C GLY A 267 0.51 -21.65 6.47
N CYS A 268 -0.31 -21.42 5.44
CA CYS A 268 -1.27 -22.41 4.93
C CYS A 268 -2.00 -23.11 6.08
N SER A 269 -2.84 -22.35 6.77
CA SER A 269 -3.58 -22.80 7.95
C SER A 269 -5.07 -22.49 7.81
N ILE A 270 -5.92 -23.21 8.54
CA ILE A 270 -7.29 -22.79 8.77
C ILE A 270 -7.21 -21.44 9.50
N GLY A 271 -7.70 -20.41 8.89
CA GLY A 271 -7.67 -19.06 9.42
C GLY A 271 -8.76 -18.17 8.81
N PRO A 272 -8.97 -16.95 9.31
CA PRO A 272 -9.98 -16.04 8.82
C PRO A 272 -9.59 -15.43 7.46
N ARG A 273 -10.56 -14.78 6.79
CA ARG A 273 -10.38 -14.05 5.53
C ARG A 273 -9.16 -13.14 5.59
N GLN A 274 -8.30 -13.24 4.60
CA GLN A 274 -7.18 -12.35 4.36
C GLN A 274 -7.42 -11.55 3.08
N GLN A 275 -6.76 -10.39 2.95
CA GLN A 275 -6.87 -9.50 1.79
C GLN A 275 -5.55 -9.44 1.05
N VAL A 276 -5.63 -9.43 -0.28
CA VAL A 276 -4.47 -9.40 -1.17
C VAL A 276 -3.80 -8.02 -1.14
N ASN A 277 -2.47 -8.00 -1.08
CA ASN A 277 -1.68 -6.87 -1.55
C ASN A 277 -1.20 -7.15 -2.97
N ARG A 278 -1.63 -6.35 -3.94
CA ARG A 278 -1.24 -6.50 -5.33
C ARG A 278 0.24 -6.18 -5.57
N LEU A 279 0.84 -5.36 -4.72
CA LEU A 279 2.21 -4.86 -4.87
C LEU A 279 3.20 -5.64 -4.03
N SER A 280 4.48 -5.55 -4.40
CA SER A 280 5.56 -6.01 -3.55
C SER A 280 5.68 -5.12 -2.31
N SER A 281 6.12 -5.71 -1.18
CA SER A 281 6.32 -4.98 0.07
C SER A 281 7.75 -4.46 0.21
N PHE A 282 8.28 -3.80 -0.85
CA PHE A 282 9.62 -3.24 -0.85
C PHE A 282 9.61 -1.83 -1.42
N ILE A 283 10.42 -0.93 -0.84
CA ILE A 283 10.66 0.39 -1.42
C ILE A 283 11.67 0.23 -2.54
N ASP A 284 11.20 -0.03 -3.75
CA ASP A 284 12.03 -0.36 -4.90
C ASP A 284 11.64 0.37 -6.19
N ALA A 285 10.80 1.38 -6.07
CA ALA A 285 10.22 2.15 -7.15
C ALA A 285 9.27 1.32 -8.05
N GLY A 286 8.58 0.31 -7.47
CA GLY A 286 7.65 -0.57 -8.17
C GLY A 286 6.56 0.18 -8.92
N MET A 287 6.10 1.33 -8.40
CA MET A 287 5.11 2.18 -9.04
C MET A 287 5.57 2.75 -10.40
N LEU A 288 6.88 2.79 -10.68
CA LEU A 288 7.41 3.19 -12.00
C LEU A 288 7.46 2.03 -12.98
N TYR A 289 7.72 0.81 -12.49
CA TYR A 289 8.11 -0.33 -13.33
C TYR A 289 7.01 -1.39 -13.44
N GLY A 290 6.10 -1.43 -12.49
CA GLY A 290 5.15 -2.53 -12.30
C GLY A 290 5.78 -3.74 -11.60
N ASP A 291 4.92 -4.65 -11.18
CA ASP A 291 5.20 -5.82 -10.36
C ASP A 291 5.38 -7.13 -11.17
N SER A 292 5.24 -7.08 -12.49
CA SER A 292 5.37 -8.23 -13.37
C SER A 292 6.38 -8.00 -14.49
N LYS A 293 6.97 -9.09 -14.99
CA LYS A 293 7.88 -9.03 -16.13
C LYS A 293 7.19 -8.46 -17.38
N ARG A 294 5.96 -8.88 -17.65
CA ARG A 294 5.17 -8.44 -18.83
C ARG A 294 4.90 -6.93 -18.77
N PHE A 295 4.58 -6.41 -17.57
CA PHE A 295 4.32 -4.99 -17.40
C PHE A 295 5.60 -4.17 -17.59
N ASN A 296 6.73 -4.64 -17.03
CA ASN A 296 8.04 -4.03 -17.24
C ASN A 296 8.40 -3.94 -18.74
N GLU A 297 8.13 -5.00 -19.53
CA GLU A 297 8.41 -5.02 -20.97
C GLU A 297 7.59 -3.96 -21.74
N ASN A 298 6.34 -3.70 -21.34
CA ASN A 298 5.49 -2.69 -21.96
C ASN A 298 5.97 -1.24 -21.71
N LEU A 299 6.66 -1.02 -20.58
CA LEU A 299 7.22 0.27 -20.21
C LEU A 299 8.64 0.50 -20.72
N ASN A 300 9.33 -0.55 -21.19
CA ASN A 300 10.70 -0.44 -21.68
C ASN A 300 10.80 0.38 -22.97
N GLY A 301 11.69 1.36 -22.94
CA GLY A 301 12.13 2.13 -24.09
C GLY A 301 13.35 1.50 -24.78
N ARG A 302 14.07 2.30 -25.55
CA ARG A 302 15.31 1.88 -26.20
C ARG A 302 16.50 2.05 -25.23
N VAL A 303 17.51 1.20 -25.38
CA VAL A 303 18.83 1.37 -24.69
C VAL A 303 18.71 1.38 -23.15
N GLY A 304 17.74 0.66 -22.59
CA GLY A 304 17.55 0.56 -21.16
C GLY A 304 16.78 1.74 -20.52
N THR A 305 16.22 2.64 -21.33
CA THR A 305 15.35 3.72 -20.85
C THR A 305 13.90 3.23 -20.67
N LEU A 306 13.08 4.02 -19.99
CA LEU A 306 11.63 3.89 -20.01
C LEU A 306 11.04 4.63 -21.22
N ARG A 307 9.89 4.16 -21.72
CA ARG A 307 9.15 4.79 -22.82
C ARG A 307 8.62 6.14 -22.38
N THR A 308 8.66 7.10 -23.30
CA THR A 308 8.11 8.44 -23.13
C THR A 308 7.24 8.81 -24.33
N SER A 309 6.35 9.76 -24.14
CA SER A 309 5.73 10.57 -25.18
C SER A 309 6.45 11.93 -25.34
N SER A 310 5.97 12.77 -26.24
CA SER A 310 6.54 14.10 -26.48
C SER A 310 6.62 14.91 -25.17
N GLY A 311 7.74 15.62 -24.96
CA GLY A 311 8.01 16.36 -23.74
C GLY A 311 8.57 15.53 -22.59
N ASP A 312 9.04 14.31 -22.88
CA ASP A 312 9.56 13.36 -21.87
C ASP A 312 8.59 13.16 -20.70
N ILE A 313 7.31 12.97 -21.02
CA ILE A 313 6.26 12.55 -20.08
C ILE A 313 5.89 11.09 -20.30
N LEU A 314 5.07 10.52 -19.41
CA LEU A 314 4.63 9.13 -19.48
C LEU A 314 3.91 8.84 -20.80
N PRO A 315 4.02 7.62 -21.37
CA PRO A 315 3.32 7.24 -22.58
C PRO A 315 1.81 7.07 -22.34
N PRO A 316 0.97 7.12 -23.41
CA PRO A 316 -0.44 6.84 -23.30
C PRO A 316 -0.71 5.35 -23.01
N GLY A 317 -1.87 5.07 -22.41
CA GLY A 317 -2.36 3.71 -22.15
C GLY A 317 -2.75 3.44 -20.70
N GLY A 318 -2.75 4.46 -19.85
CA GLY A 318 -3.26 4.39 -18.47
C GLY A 318 -4.78 4.53 -18.38
N ILE A 319 -5.27 4.69 -17.15
CA ILE A 319 -6.69 4.83 -16.81
C ILE A 319 -6.92 6.22 -16.22
N CYS A 320 -7.87 6.98 -16.77
CA CYS A 320 -8.26 8.30 -16.30
C CYS A 320 -9.53 8.78 -17.00
N HIS A 321 -9.97 9.99 -16.66
CA HIS A 321 -10.89 10.78 -17.48
C HIS A 321 -10.12 11.86 -18.24
N THR A 322 -10.39 12.03 -19.52
CA THR A 322 -9.86 13.13 -20.30
C THR A 322 -10.99 14.08 -20.66
N SER A 323 -10.78 15.35 -20.35
CA SER A 323 -11.75 16.42 -20.67
C SER A 323 -11.58 16.97 -22.09
N GLN A 324 -10.47 16.65 -22.77
CA GLN A 324 -10.14 17.16 -24.12
C GLN A 324 -9.65 16.02 -25.03
N ALA A 325 -9.94 16.14 -26.32
CA ALA A 325 -9.69 15.07 -27.28
C ALA A 325 -8.19 14.78 -27.54
N GLU A 326 -7.32 15.75 -27.32
CA GLU A 326 -5.86 15.61 -27.44
C GLU A 326 -5.17 15.06 -26.19
N ASP A 327 -5.87 15.02 -25.06
CA ASP A 327 -5.33 14.52 -23.80
C ASP A 327 -5.36 12.98 -23.77
N PHE A 328 -4.48 12.41 -22.97
CA PHE A 328 -4.39 10.96 -22.82
C PHE A 328 -4.08 10.56 -21.37
N CYS A 329 -4.57 9.40 -20.99
CA CYS A 329 -4.24 8.78 -19.71
C CYS A 329 -2.79 8.29 -19.71
N GLN A 330 -2.02 8.70 -18.73
CA GLN A 330 -0.62 8.34 -18.56
C GLN A 330 -0.49 6.88 -18.10
N LEU A 331 0.40 6.11 -18.75
CA LEU A 331 0.76 4.75 -18.34
C LEU A 331 2.03 4.75 -17.50
N ALA A 332 1.94 4.23 -16.28
CA ALA A 332 3.05 4.00 -15.36
C ALA A 332 3.04 2.55 -14.84
N GLY A 333 3.97 2.21 -13.97
CA GLY A 333 4.00 0.92 -13.28
C GLY A 333 2.82 0.69 -12.34
N ASP A 334 2.27 1.76 -11.77
CA ASP A 334 1.03 1.75 -11.01
C ASP A 334 -0.06 2.48 -11.78
N GLU A 335 -1.24 1.88 -11.89
CA GLU A 335 -2.35 2.43 -12.66
C GLU A 335 -3.02 3.63 -12.02
N ARG A 336 -2.77 3.89 -10.73
CA ARG A 336 -3.22 5.09 -10.01
C ARG A 336 -2.42 6.35 -10.34
N SER A 337 -1.47 6.29 -11.28
CA SER A 337 -0.64 7.43 -11.68
C SER A 337 -1.43 8.67 -12.12
N ASN A 338 -2.69 8.50 -12.55
CA ASN A 338 -3.58 9.58 -12.94
C ASN A 338 -4.59 9.98 -11.85
N GLU A 339 -4.57 9.35 -10.68
CA GLU A 339 -5.55 9.58 -9.61
C GLU A 339 -5.58 11.03 -9.14
N PHE A 340 -4.40 11.66 -9.09
CA PHE A 340 -4.26 13.07 -8.77
C PHE A 340 -3.09 13.70 -9.54
N PRO A 341 -3.22 14.93 -10.09
CA PRO A 341 -2.20 15.48 -10.99
C PRO A 341 -0.81 15.64 -10.37
N SER A 342 -0.72 15.94 -9.07
CA SER A 342 0.57 16.03 -8.39
C SER A 342 1.31 14.68 -8.36
N LEU A 343 0.58 13.58 -8.22
CA LEU A 343 1.13 12.24 -8.32
C LEU A 343 1.62 11.93 -9.75
N GLY A 344 0.81 12.24 -10.76
CA GLY A 344 1.20 12.11 -12.17
C GLY A 344 2.48 12.87 -12.50
N GLY A 345 2.58 14.09 -11.97
CA GLY A 345 3.80 14.92 -12.09
C GLY A 345 5.03 14.27 -11.46
N LEU A 346 4.89 13.60 -10.29
CA LEU A 346 6.00 12.84 -9.68
C LEU A 346 6.41 11.62 -10.50
N HIS A 347 5.47 10.89 -11.07
CA HIS A 347 5.80 9.80 -11.99
C HIS A 347 6.67 10.30 -13.15
N VAL A 348 6.36 11.49 -13.73
CA VAL A 348 7.19 12.10 -14.78
C VAL A 348 8.58 12.49 -14.25
N VAL A 349 8.69 13.03 -13.05
CA VAL A 349 9.98 13.36 -12.41
C VAL A 349 10.88 12.13 -12.33
N PHE A 350 10.36 11.02 -11.81
CA PHE A 350 11.14 9.80 -11.65
C PHE A 350 11.37 9.05 -12.97
N LEU A 351 10.47 9.15 -13.94
CA LEU A 351 10.69 8.70 -15.32
C LEU A 351 11.90 9.40 -15.94
N ARG A 352 11.94 10.73 -15.87
CA ARG A 352 13.05 11.54 -16.38
C ARG A 352 14.36 11.19 -15.67
N LEU A 353 14.33 11.03 -14.35
CA LEU A 353 15.51 10.61 -13.58
C LEU A 353 16.04 9.26 -14.04
N HIS A 354 15.15 8.26 -14.20
CA HIS A 354 15.55 6.95 -14.74
C HIS A 354 16.23 7.10 -16.10
N ASN A 355 15.63 7.84 -17.03
CA ASN A 355 16.15 7.99 -18.38
C ASN A 355 17.48 8.74 -18.44
N MET A 356 17.70 9.73 -17.54
CA MET A 356 18.99 10.40 -17.38
C MET A 356 20.07 9.42 -16.90
N ILE A 357 19.81 8.69 -15.83
CA ILE A 357 20.74 7.71 -15.26
C ILE A 357 21.04 6.59 -16.27
N ALA A 358 20.02 6.05 -16.96
CA ALA A 358 20.20 4.99 -17.94
C ALA A 358 21.14 5.40 -19.09
N LYS A 359 20.93 6.60 -19.63
CA LYS A 359 21.81 7.15 -20.70
C LYS A 359 23.26 7.24 -20.23
N GLU A 360 23.50 7.75 -19.03
CA GLU A 360 24.85 7.91 -18.49
C GLU A 360 25.49 6.57 -18.12
N ILE A 361 24.76 5.65 -17.46
CA ILE A 361 25.22 4.26 -17.20
C ILE A 361 25.63 3.59 -18.49
N ARG A 362 24.85 3.73 -19.56
CA ARG A 362 25.22 3.18 -20.88
C ARG A 362 26.56 3.72 -21.38
N GLN A 363 26.77 5.04 -21.25
CA GLN A 363 28.01 5.70 -21.70
C GLN A 363 29.22 5.27 -20.89
N VAL A 364 29.11 5.20 -19.55
CA VAL A 364 30.27 4.92 -18.69
C VAL A 364 30.61 3.45 -18.60
N THR A 365 29.64 2.54 -18.84
CA THR A 365 29.84 1.09 -18.67
C THR A 365 29.89 0.29 -19.97
N GLY A 366 29.20 0.74 -21.02
CA GLY A 366 29.04 -0.01 -22.27
C GLY A 366 28.13 -1.26 -22.16
N LEU A 367 27.37 -1.41 -21.08
CA LEU A 367 26.48 -2.54 -20.82
C LEU A 367 25.42 -2.73 -21.92
N SER A 368 24.86 -3.95 -22.02
CA SER A 368 23.69 -4.23 -22.86
C SER A 368 22.49 -3.40 -22.42
N SER A 369 21.48 -3.22 -23.30
CA SER A 369 20.26 -2.47 -22.94
C SER A 369 19.54 -3.08 -21.75
N GLN A 370 19.50 -4.41 -21.66
CA GLN A 370 18.88 -5.10 -20.53
C GLN A 370 19.64 -4.88 -19.22
N ASP A 371 20.98 -4.93 -19.25
CA ASP A 371 21.78 -4.72 -18.05
C ASP A 371 21.74 -3.24 -17.61
N VAL A 372 21.71 -2.29 -18.56
CA VAL A 372 21.50 -0.87 -18.27
C VAL A 372 20.16 -0.66 -17.54
N PHE A 373 19.08 -1.30 -18.04
CA PHE A 373 17.78 -1.20 -17.39
C PHE A 373 17.80 -1.75 -15.96
N LEU A 374 18.36 -2.95 -15.77
CA LEU A 374 18.40 -3.59 -14.45
C LEU A 374 19.28 -2.80 -13.44
N GLU A 375 20.43 -2.32 -13.89
CA GLU A 375 21.31 -1.51 -13.03
C GLU A 375 20.66 -0.16 -12.70
N THR A 376 20.02 0.48 -13.67
CA THR A 376 19.30 1.74 -13.45
C THR A 376 18.12 1.53 -12.50
N LYS A 377 17.33 0.45 -12.67
CA LYS A 377 16.24 0.10 -11.72
C LYS A 377 16.79 -0.09 -10.31
N LYS A 378 17.93 -0.77 -10.14
CA LYS A 378 18.59 -0.96 -8.84
C LYS A 378 19.01 0.39 -8.21
N ILE A 379 19.56 1.31 -9.01
CA ILE A 379 19.92 2.67 -8.57
C ILE A 379 18.66 3.45 -8.17
N MET A 380 17.59 3.37 -8.95
CA MET A 380 16.33 4.07 -8.65
C MET A 380 15.70 3.59 -7.34
N GLY A 381 15.68 2.28 -7.09
CA GLY A 381 15.24 1.74 -5.80
C GLY A 381 16.11 2.25 -4.64
N ALA A 382 17.42 2.32 -4.82
CA ALA A 382 18.34 2.88 -3.83
C ALA A 382 18.07 4.38 -3.56
N ILE A 383 17.78 5.17 -4.59
CA ILE A 383 17.41 6.59 -4.47
C ILE A 383 16.07 6.73 -3.73
N MET A 384 15.06 5.89 -4.04
CA MET A 384 13.79 5.88 -3.31
C MET A 384 14.00 5.58 -1.82
N GLN A 385 14.82 4.57 -1.48
CA GLN A 385 15.16 4.26 -0.10
C GLN A 385 15.92 5.41 0.59
N GLN A 386 16.86 6.05 -0.12
CA GLN A 386 17.62 7.19 0.39
C GLN A 386 16.71 8.38 0.69
N VAL A 387 15.79 8.75 -0.20
CA VAL A 387 14.86 9.86 0.00
C VAL A 387 13.81 9.53 1.07
N ALA A 388 13.23 8.32 1.01
CA ALA A 388 12.23 7.90 1.98
C ALA A 388 12.77 7.92 3.42
N TYR A 389 13.93 7.32 3.68
CA TYR A 389 14.50 7.25 5.04
C TYR A 389 15.33 8.47 5.41
N GLY A 390 15.91 9.17 4.44
CA GLY A 390 16.75 10.35 4.67
C GLY A 390 15.98 11.65 4.83
N GLU A 391 14.82 11.78 4.17
CA GLU A 391 14.07 13.03 4.10
C GLU A 391 12.59 12.87 4.49
N TYR A 392 11.87 11.89 3.92
CA TYR A 392 10.43 11.73 4.16
C TYR A 392 10.11 11.25 5.59
N LEU A 393 10.69 10.12 6.05
CA LEU A 393 10.47 9.65 7.41
C LEU A 393 10.90 10.68 8.47
N PRO A 394 12.03 11.41 8.33
CA PRO A 394 12.34 12.55 9.18
C PRO A 394 11.31 13.69 9.15
N ALA A 395 10.55 13.82 8.08
CA ALA A 395 9.50 14.82 7.99
C ALA A 395 8.22 14.43 8.72
N ILE A 396 7.91 13.12 8.79
CA ILE A 396 6.62 12.64 9.34
C ILE A 396 6.72 12.02 10.73
N LEU A 397 7.88 11.46 11.12
CA LEU A 397 8.09 10.78 12.40
C LEU A 397 9.04 11.54 13.31
N GLY A 398 8.71 11.61 14.59
CA GLY A 398 9.54 12.22 15.60
C GLY A 398 10.91 11.56 15.75
N LYS A 399 11.87 12.32 16.27
CA LYS A 399 13.26 11.88 16.44
C LYS A 399 13.38 10.61 17.30
N ASP A 400 12.59 10.53 18.37
CA ASP A 400 12.67 9.40 19.30
C ASP A 400 12.11 8.13 18.66
N THR A 401 11.02 8.23 17.91
CA THR A 401 10.46 7.12 17.14
C THR A 401 11.44 6.62 16.10
N ARG A 402 12.07 7.50 15.33
CA ARG A 402 13.10 7.11 14.35
C ARG A 402 14.32 6.43 15.01
N LYS A 403 14.70 6.85 16.21
CA LYS A 403 15.76 6.21 16.99
C LYS A 403 15.31 4.84 17.52
N LYS A 404 14.10 4.76 18.11
CA LYS A 404 13.49 3.52 18.65
C LYS A 404 13.43 2.42 17.60
N PHE A 405 13.01 2.75 16.38
CA PHE A 405 12.85 1.80 15.28
C PHE A 405 14.07 1.70 14.35
N CYS A 406 15.19 2.35 14.66
CA CYS A 406 16.43 2.29 13.88
C CYS A 406 16.26 2.75 12.41
N LEU A 407 15.50 3.81 12.17
CA LEU A 407 15.18 4.31 10.83
C LEU A 407 16.24 5.27 10.27
N ASN A 408 17.11 5.83 11.10
CA ASN A 408 18.14 6.77 10.65
C ASN A 408 19.17 6.08 9.75
N LEU A 409 19.44 6.65 8.57
CA LEU A 409 20.46 6.19 7.64
C LEU A 409 21.87 6.37 8.19
N ARG A 410 22.82 5.59 7.70
CA ARG A 410 24.24 5.75 8.03
C ARG A 410 24.87 6.85 7.18
N ARG A 411 25.67 7.70 7.81
CA ARG A 411 26.44 8.70 7.08
C ARG A 411 27.58 8.08 6.25
N ASN A 412 28.19 7.01 6.76
CA ASN A 412 29.32 6.33 6.14
C ASN A 412 29.25 4.81 6.34
N GLY A 413 29.91 4.05 5.46
CA GLY A 413 30.04 2.60 5.53
C GLY A 413 28.74 1.86 5.23
N TYR A 414 28.75 0.56 5.44
CA TYR A 414 27.61 -0.31 5.17
C TYR A 414 26.71 -0.47 6.40
N TRP A 415 25.45 -0.79 6.15
CA TRP A 415 24.46 -1.17 7.15
C TRP A 415 24.13 -2.67 6.96
N ASN A 416 24.85 -3.56 7.65
CA ASN A 416 24.71 -5.00 7.48
C ASN A 416 23.81 -5.58 8.58
N LYS A 417 22.51 -5.21 8.58
CA LYS A 417 21.53 -5.69 9.55
C LYS A 417 20.31 -6.34 8.91
N TYR A 418 20.43 -6.75 7.64
CA TYR A 418 19.43 -7.63 7.04
C TYR A 418 19.22 -8.85 7.96
N ASN A 419 17.96 -9.17 8.24
CA ASN A 419 17.60 -10.27 9.10
C ASN A 419 16.55 -11.15 8.38
N PRO A 420 16.90 -12.38 7.97
CA PRO A 420 15.98 -13.27 7.26
C PRO A 420 14.79 -13.75 8.13
N ASN A 421 14.76 -13.45 9.42
CA ASN A 421 13.64 -13.74 10.31
C ASN A 421 12.69 -12.54 10.48
N VAL A 422 12.94 -11.42 9.80
CA VAL A 422 12.03 -10.26 9.76
C VAL A 422 11.20 -10.33 8.49
N ASN A 423 9.89 -10.42 8.65
CA ASN A 423 8.93 -10.39 7.54
C ASN A 423 8.61 -8.94 7.15
N PRO A 424 9.04 -8.47 5.95
CA PRO A 424 8.77 -7.12 5.48
C PRO A 424 7.35 -6.92 4.97
N THR A 425 6.57 -7.99 4.76
CA THR A 425 5.22 -7.91 4.19
C THR A 425 4.41 -6.82 4.89
N VAL A 426 3.84 -5.91 4.10
CA VAL A 426 3.07 -4.77 4.62
C VAL A 426 1.88 -5.28 5.42
N LYS A 427 1.73 -4.74 6.63
CA LYS A 427 0.66 -5.14 7.54
C LYS A 427 -0.66 -4.49 7.14
N ASN A 428 -1.73 -5.25 7.27
CA ASN A 428 -3.08 -4.83 6.88
C ASN A 428 -3.47 -3.45 7.48
N VAL A 429 -3.18 -3.21 8.76
CA VAL A 429 -3.44 -1.93 9.42
C VAL A 429 -2.65 -0.75 8.82
N ILE A 430 -1.49 -1.03 8.25
CA ILE A 430 -0.67 -0.01 7.57
C ILE A 430 -1.35 0.41 6.27
N ALA A 431 -1.70 -0.55 5.42
CA ALA A 431 -2.37 -0.31 4.14
C ALA A 431 -3.76 0.30 4.29
N THR A 432 -4.48 -0.07 5.37
CA THR A 432 -5.91 0.25 5.52
C THR A 432 -6.15 1.45 6.44
N ALA A 433 -5.19 1.80 7.30
CA ALA A 433 -5.34 2.91 8.24
C ALA A 433 -4.11 3.83 8.30
N ALA A 434 -2.93 3.32 8.70
CA ALA A 434 -1.85 4.20 9.10
C ALA A 434 -1.21 4.99 7.93
N LEU A 435 -0.96 4.39 6.75
CA LEU A 435 -0.46 5.12 5.57
C LEU A 435 -1.52 6.07 4.99
N ARG A 436 -2.81 5.81 5.25
CA ARG A 436 -3.90 6.69 4.82
C ARG A 436 -3.97 8.01 5.58
N TYR A 437 -3.03 8.30 6.48
CA TYR A 437 -2.95 9.61 7.14
C TYR A 437 -2.88 10.76 6.12
N GLY A 438 -2.26 10.51 4.96
CA GLY A 438 -2.15 11.48 3.86
C GLY A 438 -3.49 11.96 3.32
N HIS A 439 -4.59 11.21 3.51
CA HIS A 439 -5.92 11.64 3.11
C HIS A 439 -6.37 12.92 3.84
N SER A 440 -5.88 13.17 5.06
CA SER A 440 -6.07 14.44 5.78
C SER A 440 -5.28 15.60 5.15
N GLN A 441 -4.30 15.33 4.30
CA GLN A 441 -3.48 16.33 3.65
C GLN A 441 -3.91 16.67 2.21
N ILE A 442 -4.94 16.00 1.68
CA ILE A 442 -5.50 16.36 0.37
C ILE A 442 -5.87 17.85 0.39
N PRO A 443 -5.28 18.68 -0.49
CA PRO A 443 -5.55 20.10 -0.47
C PRO A 443 -6.92 20.40 -1.11
N PRO A 444 -7.55 21.56 -0.82
CA PRO A 444 -8.76 21.98 -1.52
C PRO A 444 -8.46 22.38 -2.97
N GLU A 445 -7.24 22.76 -3.25
CA GLU A 445 -6.82 23.30 -4.54
C GLU A 445 -5.41 22.83 -4.92
N LEU A 446 -5.21 22.61 -6.21
CA LEU A 446 -3.90 22.56 -6.88
C LEU A 446 -3.70 23.79 -7.75
N GLY A 447 -2.46 24.02 -8.19
CA GLY A 447 -2.21 25.16 -9.07
C GLY A 447 -0.81 25.19 -9.66
N TYR A 448 -0.54 26.30 -10.32
CA TYR A 448 0.76 26.63 -10.88
C TYR A 448 1.36 27.86 -10.18
N MET A 449 2.66 27.82 -9.96
CA MET A 449 3.45 28.98 -9.57
C MET A 449 4.53 29.28 -10.59
N THR A 450 4.67 30.54 -10.93
CA THR A 450 5.71 31.05 -11.82
C THR A 450 7.11 30.81 -11.23
N ARG A 451 8.17 31.13 -12.01
CA ARG A 451 9.57 31.12 -11.51
C ARG A 451 9.80 32.03 -10.30
N MET A 452 8.97 33.06 -10.15
CA MET A 452 9.01 33.98 -9.00
C MET A 452 8.16 33.52 -7.82
N PHE A 453 7.64 32.29 -7.88
CA PHE A 453 6.73 31.69 -6.87
C PHE A 453 5.45 32.54 -6.65
N ALA A 454 4.99 33.24 -7.67
CA ALA A 454 3.67 33.85 -7.68
C ALA A 454 2.65 32.83 -8.25
N ILE A 455 1.49 32.72 -7.62
CA ILE A 455 0.39 31.88 -8.12
C ILE A 455 -0.07 32.44 -9.47
N SER A 456 -0.09 31.61 -10.51
CA SER A 456 -0.54 31.97 -11.86
C SER A 456 -1.88 31.35 -12.23
N ARG A 457 -2.21 30.18 -11.65
CA ARG A 457 -3.48 29.48 -11.86
C ARG A 457 -3.78 28.56 -10.69
N VAL A 458 -5.07 28.39 -10.40
CA VAL A 458 -5.57 27.48 -9.37
C VAL A 458 -6.70 26.63 -9.95
N PHE A 459 -6.78 25.39 -9.51
CA PHE A 459 -7.79 24.40 -9.84
C PHE A 459 -8.36 23.84 -8.55
N LYS A 460 -9.65 23.63 -8.45
CA LYS A 460 -10.23 22.90 -7.32
C LYS A 460 -9.85 21.43 -7.38
N SER A 461 -9.59 20.81 -6.24
CA SER A 461 -9.19 19.40 -6.20
C SER A 461 -10.28 18.47 -6.70
N GLU A 462 -11.56 18.77 -6.43
CA GLU A 462 -12.69 18.00 -6.95
C GLU A 462 -12.78 17.98 -8.48
N ASP A 463 -12.29 19.02 -9.16
CA ASP A 463 -12.34 19.14 -10.62
C ASP A 463 -11.18 18.41 -11.33
N VAL A 464 -10.19 17.91 -10.57
CA VAL A 464 -8.95 17.36 -11.14
C VAL A 464 -8.64 15.92 -10.70
N PHE A 465 -9.51 15.30 -9.93
CA PHE A 465 -9.39 13.87 -9.66
C PHE A 465 -9.52 13.06 -10.95
N MET A 466 -8.59 12.13 -11.16
CA MET A 466 -8.50 11.29 -12.36
C MET A 466 -8.32 12.06 -13.68
N ASP A 467 -8.07 13.37 -13.65
CA ASP A 467 -7.81 14.17 -14.85
C ASP A 467 -6.30 14.47 -14.97
N PRO A 468 -5.60 13.89 -15.96
CA PRO A 468 -4.17 14.14 -16.18
C PRO A 468 -3.88 15.47 -16.86
N ASN A 469 -4.89 16.24 -17.24
CA ASN A 469 -4.79 17.45 -18.08
C ASN A 469 -3.72 18.43 -17.56
N ILE A 470 -3.68 18.67 -16.23
CA ILE A 470 -2.66 19.52 -15.58
C ILE A 470 -1.22 19.09 -15.91
N VAL A 471 -1.00 17.79 -16.14
CA VAL A 471 0.33 17.20 -16.38
C VAL A 471 0.62 17.05 -17.86
N VAL A 472 -0.34 16.57 -18.67
CA VAL A 472 -0.10 16.24 -20.08
C VAL A 472 -0.21 17.44 -21.02
N THR A 473 -1.00 18.43 -20.68
CA THR A 473 -1.18 19.67 -21.47
C THR A 473 0.17 20.31 -21.78
N GLN A 474 0.31 20.83 -23.00
CA GLN A 474 1.54 21.42 -23.50
C GLN A 474 2.76 20.48 -23.35
N GLN A 475 2.55 19.18 -23.45
CA GLN A 475 3.61 18.16 -23.37
C GLN A 475 4.41 18.24 -22.05
N GLY A 476 3.72 18.51 -20.93
CA GLY A 476 4.33 18.53 -19.60
C GLY A 476 5.16 19.78 -19.28
N GLN A 477 5.04 20.85 -20.05
CA GLN A 477 5.77 22.11 -19.78
C GLN A 477 5.32 22.79 -18.48
N ASN A 478 4.12 22.49 -17.99
CA ASN A 478 3.56 23.04 -16.76
C ASN A 478 4.01 22.29 -15.48
N ILE A 479 4.67 21.14 -15.60
CA ILE A 479 5.11 20.33 -14.43
C ILE A 479 6.05 21.12 -13.51
N PRO A 480 7.02 21.91 -14.00
CA PRO A 480 7.83 22.77 -13.13
C PRO A 480 7.01 23.78 -12.32
N ASP A 481 5.94 24.33 -12.90
CA ASP A 481 5.07 25.31 -12.25
C ASP A 481 4.17 24.62 -11.20
N LEU A 482 3.68 23.42 -11.48
CA LEU A 482 3.01 22.56 -10.50
C LEU A 482 3.96 22.22 -9.34
N ALA A 483 5.19 21.81 -9.62
CA ALA A 483 6.17 21.52 -8.58
C ALA A 483 6.47 22.72 -7.68
N ARG A 484 6.58 23.94 -8.24
CA ARG A 484 6.74 25.17 -7.45
C ARG A 484 5.51 25.44 -6.57
N PHE A 485 4.31 25.16 -7.07
CA PHE A 485 3.10 25.28 -6.26
C PHE A 485 3.14 24.33 -5.06
N LEU A 486 3.49 23.06 -5.28
CA LEU A 486 3.62 22.08 -4.21
C LEU A 486 4.71 22.43 -3.18
N LEU A 487 5.82 23.01 -3.64
CA LEU A 487 6.93 23.45 -2.78
C LEU A 487 6.62 24.72 -2.00
N GLY A 488 5.81 25.61 -2.58
CA GLY A 488 5.50 26.93 -2.04
C GLY A 488 4.24 27.00 -1.19
N THR A 489 3.34 26.03 -1.31
CA THR A 489 2.04 26.00 -0.63
C THR A 489 2.10 25.14 0.64
N PRO A 490 1.60 25.61 1.80
CA PRO A 490 1.49 24.81 3.00
C PRO A 490 0.65 23.53 2.80
N ALA A 491 1.11 22.41 3.34
CA ALA A 491 0.28 21.22 3.47
C ALA A 491 -0.88 21.48 4.45
N ARG A 492 -1.89 20.61 4.44
CA ARG A 492 -2.87 20.56 5.52
C ARG A 492 -2.28 19.83 6.72
N LYS A 493 -2.67 20.20 7.93
CA LYS A 493 -2.35 19.44 9.13
C LYS A 493 -2.95 18.07 9.04
N VAL A 494 -2.24 17.08 9.56
CA VAL A 494 -2.82 15.74 9.76
C VAL A 494 -3.65 15.81 11.03
N ASP A 495 -4.94 15.86 10.88
CA ASP A 495 -5.92 15.85 11.96
C ASP A 495 -7.27 15.32 11.45
N ARG A 496 -8.30 15.40 12.29
CA ARG A 496 -9.67 14.99 11.92
C ARG A 496 -10.37 15.92 10.94
N GLN A 497 -9.83 17.11 10.67
CA GLN A 497 -10.49 18.12 9.85
C GLN A 497 -10.18 17.89 8.37
N ILE A 498 -10.96 17.04 7.72
CA ILE A 498 -10.75 16.62 6.33
C ILE A 498 -11.44 17.59 5.37
N GLU A 499 -10.75 17.91 4.28
CA GLU A 499 -11.27 18.78 3.22
C GLU A 499 -12.51 18.19 2.53
N ASN A 500 -13.38 19.11 2.06
CA ASN A 500 -14.61 18.75 1.39
C ASN A 500 -14.38 17.93 0.11
N ALA A 501 -13.34 18.25 -0.66
CA ALA A 501 -12.95 17.50 -1.85
C ALA A 501 -12.78 15.98 -1.58
N ALA A 502 -12.20 15.62 -0.43
CA ALA A 502 -12.01 14.22 -0.05
C ALA A 502 -13.27 13.59 0.59
N ARG A 503 -14.07 14.38 1.34
CA ARG A 503 -15.21 13.84 2.09
C ARG A 503 -16.51 13.79 1.32
N ASN A 504 -16.70 14.70 0.38
CA ASN A 504 -17.99 14.90 -0.25
C ASN A 504 -17.93 14.93 -1.78
N GLU A 505 -16.74 15.19 -2.35
CA GLU A 505 -16.58 15.44 -3.79
C GLU A 505 -15.57 14.46 -4.43
N LEU A 506 -15.31 13.31 -3.79
CA LEU A 506 -14.34 12.35 -4.31
C LEU A 506 -14.85 11.73 -5.61
N PHE A 507 -14.02 11.76 -6.65
CA PHE A 507 -14.22 11.06 -7.93
C PHE A 507 -15.62 11.24 -8.53
N PRO A 508 -16.04 12.46 -8.89
CA PRO A 508 -17.34 12.67 -9.52
C PRO A 508 -17.47 11.81 -10.78
N ASP A 509 -18.59 11.11 -10.91
CA ASP A 509 -18.95 10.40 -12.13
C ASP A 509 -19.57 11.37 -13.17
N VAL A 510 -19.90 10.84 -14.34
CA VAL A 510 -20.53 11.62 -15.43
C VAL A 510 -21.88 12.23 -15.06
N ASN A 511 -22.55 11.73 -14.04
CA ASN A 511 -23.82 12.23 -13.51
C ASN A 511 -23.60 13.15 -12.30
N GLY A 512 -22.36 13.46 -11.92
CA GLY A 512 -22.02 14.24 -10.74
C GLY A 512 -22.21 13.50 -9.41
N VAL A 513 -22.32 12.17 -9.43
CA VAL A 513 -22.34 11.36 -8.21
C VAL A 513 -20.93 11.28 -7.64
N THR A 514 -20.80 11.64 -6.38
CA THR A 514 -19.52 11.67 -5.67
C THR A 514 -19.52 10.71 -4.49
N PHE A 515 -18.34 10.50 -3.91
CA PHE A 515 -18.08 9.58 -2.80
C PHE A 515 -17.44 10.29 -1.61
N ASP A 516 -17.34 9.55 -0.50
CA ASP A 516 -16.70 9.97 0.74
C ASP A 516 -15.52 9.04 1.06
N LEU A 517 -14.30 9.53 0.87
CA LEU A 517 -13.08 8.76 1.13
C LEU A 517 -12.94 8.33 2.60
N MET A 518 -13.44 9.15 3.54
CA MET A 518 -13.35 8.84 4.97
C MET A 518 -14.29 7.70 5.34
N SER A 519 -15.51 7.71 4.77
CA SER A 519 -16.43 6.60 4.89
C SER A 519 -15.84 5.31 4.33
N PHE A 520 -15.17 5.37 3.18
CA PHE A 520 -14.47 4.23 2.60
C PHE A 520 -13.33 3.72 3.49
N ASN A 521 -12.55 4.60 4.12
CA ASN A 521 -11.46 4.18 4.99
C ASN A 521 -11.96 3.43 6.23
N ILE A 522 -13.04 3.92 6.85
CA ILE A 522 -13.65 3.28 8.02
C ILE A 522 -14.26 1.93 7.62
N GLN A 523 -15.06 1.90 6.55
CA GLN A 523 -15.70 0.68 6.05
C GLN A 523 -14.65 -0.37 5.66
N ARG A 524 -13.55 0.04 5.02
CA ARG A 524 -12.44 -0.84 4.65
C ARG A 524 -11.76 -1.45 5.87
N GLY A 525 -11.58 -0.70 6.94
CA GLY A 525 -11.08 -1.22 8.21
C GLY A 525 -11.97 -2.34 8.78
N ARG A 526 -13.29 -2.16 8.71
CA ARG A 526 -14.29 -3.15 9.14
C ARG A 526 -14.33 -4.37 8.22
N ASP A 527 -14.27 -4.16 6.89
CA ASP A 527 -14.16 -5.23 5.89
C ASP A 527 -12.91 -6.10 6.11
N HIS A 528 -11.79 -5.48 6.47
CA HIS A 528 -10.55 -6.18 6.76
C HIS A 528 -10.47 -6.77 8.17
N GLY A 529 -11.52 -6.66 8.94
CA GLY A 529 -11.57 -7.16 10.32
C GLY A 529 -10.53 -6.48 11.23
N LEU A 530 -10.18 -5.20 11.00
CA LEU A 530 -9.25 -4.53 11.88
C LEU A 530 -9.85 -4.38 13.28
N PRO A 531 -9.14 -4.80 14.35
CA PRO A 531 -9.52 -4.52 15.73
C PRO A 531 -9.76 -3.03 15.97
N ALA A 532 -10.53 -2.72 17.02
CA ALA A 532 -10.78 -1.35 17.44
C ALA A 532 -9.51 -0.63 17.90
N TYR A 533 -9.56 0.69 17.92
CA TYR A 533 -8.45 1.60 18.20
C TYR A 533 -7.65 1.25 19.47
N ASN A 534 -8.32 0.93 20.57
CA ASN A 534 -7.66 0.61 21.84
C ASN A 534 -6.74 -0.63 21.77
N GLU A 535 -7.07 -1.65 20.96
CA GLU A 535 -6.21 -2.82 20.81
C GLU A 535 -4.86 -2.47 20.17
N TRP A 536 -4.87 -1.53 19.24
CA TRP A 536 -3.64 -1.03 18.60
C TRP A 536 -2.81 -0.17 19.55
N ARG A 537 -3.45 0.64 20.39
CA ARG A 537 -2.76 1.39 21.45
C ARG A 537 -2.08 0.46 22.43
N LYS A 538 -2.77 -0.60 22.85
CA LYS A 538 -2.22 -1.66 23.69
C LYS A 538 -1.00 -2.32 23.05
N LEU A 539 -1.09 -2.70 21.78
CA LEU A 539 0.02 -3.25 20.99
C LEU A 539 1.24 -2.30 20.97
N CYS A 540 1.00 -1.02 20.76
CA CYS A 540 2.03 0.03 20.76
C CYS A 540 2.54 0.42 22.15
N LYS A 541 1.98 -0.15 23.22
CA LYS A 541 2.27 0.19 24.63
C LYS A 541 1.99 1.67 24.93
N LEU A 542 0.94 2.20 24.31
CA LEU A 542 0.40 3.52 24.58
C LEU A 542 -0.71 3.42 25.65
N PRO A 543 -1.03 4.51 26.38
CA PRO A 543 -2.15 4.52 27.31
C PRO A 543 -3.46 4.09 26.62
N VAL A 544 -4.22 3.22 27.27
CA VAL A 544 -5.51 2.71 26.80
C VAL A 544 -6.61 3.37 27.62
N ALA A 545 -7.60 3.96 26.96
CA ALA A 545 -8.72 4.60 27.60
C ALA A 545 -9.83 3.59 27.95
N THR A 546 -10.43 3.69 29.13
CA THR A 546 -11.62 2.92 29.53
C THR A 546 -12.90 3.74 29.42
N THR A 547 -12.76 5.06 29.37
CA THR A 547 -13.82 6.04 29.12
C THR A 547 -13.36 7.06 28.09
N PHE A 548 -14.29 7.77 27.43
CA PHE A 548 -13.92 8.79 26.45
C PHE A 548 -13.06 9.93 27.06
N SER A 549 -13.31 10.29 28.31
CA SER A 549 -12.51 11.34 29.01
C SER A 549 -11.04 10.97 29.24
N GLU A 550 -10.68 9.69 29.12
CA GLU A 550 -9.31 9.19 29.25
C GLU A 550 -8.53 9.15 27.93
N LEU A 551 -9.09 9.60 26.82
CA LEU A 551 -8.43 9.70 25.52
C LEU A 551 -7.36 10.81 25.52
N GLN A 552 -6.17 10.53 26.06
CA GLN A 552 -5.12 11.51 26.37
C GLN A 552 -4.53 12.24 25.16
N ASP A 553 -4.51 11.58 24.00
CA ASP A 553 -3.92 12.13 22.78
C ASP A 553 -4.94 12.85 21.88
N HIS A 554 -6.16 13.07 22.37
CA HIS A 554 -7.22 13.80 21.67
C HIS A 554 -7.55 15.11 22.41
N ASN A 555 -7.88 16.15 21.66
CA ASN A 555 -8.39 17.38 22.24
C ASN A 555 -9.87 17.23 22.68
N SER A 556 -10.36 18.13 23.51
CA SER A 556 -11.71 18.07 24.08
C SER A 556 -12.84 18.07 23.02
N ASP A 557 -12.70 18.81 21.90
CA ASP A 557 -13.66 18.80 20.81
C ASP A 557 -13.70 17.43 20.11
N THR A 558 -12.55 16.83 19.87
CA THR A 558 -12.47 15.48 19.28
C THR A 558 -13.09 14.42 20.21
N ILE A 559 -12.81 14.50 21.52
CA ILE A 559 -13.37 13.59 22.53
C ILE A 559 -14.90 13.68 22.52
N ALA A 560 -15.46 14.90 22.54
CA ALA A 560 -16.89 15.10 22.51
C ALA A 560 -17.55 14.53 21.26
N ARG A 561 -16.92 14.68 20.09
CA ARG A 561 -17.40 14.14 18.80
C ARG A 561 -17.34 12.62 18.75
N LEU A 562 -16.27 12.01 19.25
CA LEU A 562 -16.16 10.55 19.35
C LEU A 562 -17.24 9.99 20.29
N GLN A 563 -17.49 10.63 21.41
CA GLN A 563 -18.52 10.25 22.38
C GLN A 563 -19.95 10.45 21.84
N ASP A 564 -20.17 11.41 20.92
CA ASP A 564 -21.47 11.63 20.26
C ASP A 564 -21.84 10.53 19.26
N VAL A 565 -20.84 9.74 18.81
CA VAL A 565 -21.02 8.78 17.72
C VAL A 565 -20.85 7.34 18.18
N TYR A 566 -19.86 7.04 19.05
CA TYR A 566 -19.60 5.68 19.51
C TYR A 566 -20.16 5.44 20.89
N ASP A 567 -20.80 4.28 21.10
CA ASP A 567 -21.34 3.88 22.40
C ASP A 567 -20.26 3.55 23.43
N HIS A 568 -19.07 3.13 22.98
CA HIS A 568 -17.95 2.76 23.85
C HIS A 568 -16.60 3.10 23.20
N VAL A 569 -15.59 3.41 24.03
CA VAL A 569 -14.22 3.69 23.54
C VAL A 569 -13.58 2.51 22.81
N ASP A 570 -13.96 1.28 23.17
CA ASP A 570 -13.49 0.06 22.49
C ASP A 570 -14.21 -0.20 21.15
N ASP A 571 -15.13 0.65 20.75
CA ASP A 571 -15.81 0.57 19.45
C ASP A 571 -15.16 1.47 18.40
N ILE A 572 -14.36 2.44 18.81
CA ILE A 572 -13.72 3.41 17.92
C ILE A 572 -12.92 2.68 16.83
N ASP A 573 -13.24 2.95 15.57
CA ASP A 573 -12.50 2.42 14.43
C ASP A 573 -11.06 2.95 14.43
N VAL A 574 -10.08 2.07 14.10
CA VAL A 574 -8.66 2.41 14.19
C VAL A 574 -8.28 3.61 13.32
N PHE A 575 -8.91 3.77 12.14
CA PHE A 575 -8.65 4.93 11.29
C PHE A 575 -9.17 6.21 11.95
N ALA A 576 -10.43 6.22 12.40
CA ALA A 576 -11.04 7.39 13.03
C ALA A 576 -10.28 7.83 14.31
N GLY A 577 -9.94 6.87 15.18
CA GLY A 577 -9.16 7.14 16.39
C GLY A 577 -7.74 7.63 16.07
N GLY A 578 -7.04 6.93 15.18
CA GLY A 578 -5.64 7.23 14.85
C GLY A 578 -5.41 8.55 14.12
N ILE A 579 -6.29 8.90 13.15
CA ILE A 579 -6.18 10.16 12.40
C ILE A 579 -6.53 11.38 13.24
N SER A 580 -7.32 11.20 14.30
CA SER A 580 -7.77 12.27 15.18
C SER A 580 -6.90 12.51 16.39
N GLU A 581 -5.84 11.71 16.61
CA GLU A 581 -4.83 11.98 17.63
C GLU A 581 -4.07 13.27 17.34
N THR A 582 -3.70 13.99 18.40
CA THR A 582 -2.85 15.18 18.30
C THR A 582 -1.39 14.78 18.06
N PRO A 583 -0.77 15.18 16.94
CA PRO A 583 0.64 14.92 16.69
C PRO A 583 1.57 15.51 17.75
N ARG A 584 2.71 14.86 17.97
CA ARG A 584 3.80 15.47 18.74
C ARG A 584 4.45 16.61 17.95
N ALA A 585 5.13 17.52 18.65
CA ALA A 585 5.71 18.73 18.05
C ALA A 585 6.71 18.49 16.88
N ASP A 586 7.35 17.32 16.83
CA ASP A 586 8.30 16.94 15.79
C ASP A 586 7.81 15.83 14.87
N ALA A 587 6.52 15.46 14.94
CA ALA A 587 5.86 14.48 14.09
C ALA A 587 4.68 15.12 13.34
N VAL A 588 4.22 14.46 12.28
CA VAL A 588 3.06 14.88 11.48
C VAL A 588 1.83 14.05 11.87
N VAL A 589 2.02 12.82 12.33
CA VAL A 589 0.98 11.89 12.74
C VAL A 589 0.92 11.74 14.25
N GLY A 590 -0.23 11.31 14.79
CA GLY A 590 -0.41 11.02 16.20
C GLY A 590 0.38 9.80 16.68
N PRO A 591 0.48 9.60 18.01
CA PRO A 591 1.30 8.56 18.62
C PRO A 591 1.05 7.14 18.13
N LEU A 592 -0.22 6.79 17.84
CA LEU A 592 -0.55 5.45 17.31
C LEU A 592 0.03 5.23 15.92
N PHE A 593 -0.26 6.15 14.97
CA PHE A 593 0.24 6.01 13.61
C PHE A 593 1.77 6.16 13.57
N GLU A 594 2.35 6.99 14.42
CA GLU A 594 3.79 7.10 14.58
C GLU A 594 4.44 5.76 14.99
N CYS A 595 3.82 5.03 15.92
CA CYS A 595 4.27 3.71 16.33
C CYS A 595 4.15 2.68 15.17
N LEU A 596 2.98 2.59 14.55
CA LEU A 596 2.70 1.62 13.50
C LEU A 596 3.59 1.83 12.27
N LEU A 597 3.70 3.07 11.79
CA LEU A 597 4.58 3.42 10.67
C LEU A 597 6.05 3.17 11.02
N GLY A 598 6.49 3.59 12.21
CA GLY A 598 7.86 3.34 12.66
C GLY A 598 8.21 1.85 12.69
N TRP A 599 7.27 1.01 13.11
CA TRP A 599 7.46 -0.44 13.14
C TRP A 599 7.52 -1.02 11.72
N GLN A 600 6.55 -0.70 10.86
CA GLN A 600 6.54 -1.19 9.48
C GLN A 600 7.79 -0.77 8.71
N PHE A 601 8.19 0.49 8.76
CA PHE A 601 9.41 0.95 8.08
C PHE A 601 10.68 0.30 8.63
N LYS A 602 10.71 -0.08 9.92
CA LYS A 602 11.77 -0.94 10.46
C LYS A 602 11.77 -2.29 9.75
N GLU A 603 10.62 -2.96 9.63
CA GLU A 603 10.53 -4.27 9.01
C GLU A 603 10.89 -4.22 7.52
N LEU A 604 10.45 -3.20 6.78
CA LEU A 604 10.84 -2.96 5.39
C LEU A 604 12.35 -2.84 5.22
N ARG A 605 13.05 -2.20 6.17
CA ARG A 605 14.50 -2.04 6.11
C ARG A 605 15.26 -3.30 6.52
N PHE A 606 14.84 -3.97 7.59
CA PHE A 606 15.53 -5.13 8.15
C PHE A 606 15.23 -6.42 7.37
N GLY A 607 14.06 -6.51 6.76
CA GLY A 607 13.60 -7.66 5.97
C GLY A 607 14.02 -7.61 4.50
N ASP A 608 14.56 -6.50 4.00
CA ASP A 608 14.98 -6.35 2.61
C ASP A 608 16.45 -6.77 2.41
N ARG A 609 16.67 -7.89 1.73
CA ARG A 609 18.02 -8.37 1.38
C ARG A 609 18.75 -7.41 0.42
N TYR A 610 18.00 -6.71 -0.42
CA TYR A 610 18.51 -5.74 -1.37
C TYR A 610 18.51 -4.29 -0.85
N TRP A 611 18.44 -4.12 0.48
CA TRP A 611 18.58 -2.79 1.07
C TRP A 611 19.88 -2.11 0.61
N TYR A 612 19.79 -0.91 0.05
CA TYR A 612 20.88 -0.26 -0.69
C TYR A 612 22.17 -0.06 0.11
N GLU A 613 22.12 0.05 1.44
CA GLU A 613 23.31 0.16 2.30
C GLU A 613 23.94 -1.20 2.64
N THR A 614 23.43 -2.32 2.12
CA THR A 614 23.95 -3.67 2.40
C THR A 614 25.26 -3.92 1.66
N LYS A 615 26.22 -4.59 2.33
CA LYS A 615 27.45 -5.08 1.70
C LYS A 615 27.16 -6.44 1.05
N GLY A 616 27.59 -6.63 -0.17
CA GLY A 616 27.44 -7.91 -0.85
C GLY A 616 27.10 -7.71 -2.32
N ILE A 617 26.78 -8.80 -2.98
CA ILE A 617 26.41 -8.83 -4.39
C ILE A 617 25.13 -8.04 -4.66
N GLU A 618 24.21 -8.02 -3.70
CA GLU A 618 22.94 -7.30 -3.76
C GLU A 618 23.11 -5.78 -3.62
N GLY A 619 24.17 -5.34 -2.93
CA GLY A 619 24.43 -3.93 -2.61
C GLY A 619 25.25 -3.20 -3.68
N PHE A 620 25.89 -2.15 -3.24
CA PHE A 620 26.74 -1.25 -4.05
C PHE A 620 28.18 -1.25 -3.54
N SER A 621 29.14 -0.88 -4.39
CA SER A 621 30.50 -0.59 -3.95
C SER A 621 30.53 0.61 -3.00
N ARG A 622 31.61 0.79 -2.24
CA ARG A 622 31.75 1.96 -1.34
C ARG A 622 31.70 3.29 -2.10
N GLY A 623 32.24 3.32 -3.34
CA GLY A 623 32.18 4.49 -4.19
C GLY A 623 30.75 4.81 -4.62
N GLN A 624 30.05 3.83 -5.19
CA GLN A 624 28.66 3.95 -5.61
C GLN A 624 27.73 4.36 -4.45
N LEU A 625 27.89 3.71 -3.29
CA LEU A 625 27.08 4.03 -2.09
C LEU A 625 27.31 5.48 -1.61
N ARG A 626 28.54 6.00 -1.72
CA ARG A 626 28.83 7.39 -1.42
C ARG A 626 28.12 8.35 -2.38
N GLU A 627 28.07 7.99 -3.67
CA GLU A 627 27.40 8.80 -4.69
C GLU A 627 25.86 8.79 -4.51
N ILE A 628 25.26 7.63 -4.27
CA ILE A 628 23.81 7.53 -3.97
C ILE A 628 23.43 8.40 -2.78
N ARG A 629 24.26 8.46 -1.72
CA ARG A 629 24.00 9.29 -0.53
C ARG A 629 24.04 10.80 -0.78
N LYS A 630 24.55 11.26 -1.91
CA LYS A 630 24.48 12.68 -2.30
C LYS A 630 23.09 13.06 -2.82
N MET A 631 22.34 12.06 -3.28
CA MET A 631 21.01 12.31 -3.87
C MET A 631 20.03 12.78 -2.81
N THR A 632 19.47 13.95 -3.06
CA THR A 632 18.35 14.53 -2.29
C THR A 632 17.16 14.72 -3.22
N PHE A 633 15.97 14.76 -2.66
CA PHE A 633 14.79 14.97 -3.48
C PHE A 633 14.77 16.39 -4.11
N SER A 634 15.33 17.37 -3.40
CA SER A 634 15.57 18.71 -3.99
C SER A 634 16.43 18.64 -5.25
N LYS A 635 17.53 17.86 -5.23
CA LYS A 635 18.38 17.71 -6.41
C LYS A 635 17.68 16.99 -7.55
N ILE A 636 16.88 15.97 -7.24
CA ILE A 636 16.10 15.24 -8.24
C ILE A 636 15.13 16.20 -8.97
N LEU A 637 14.37 17.01 -8.23
CA LEU A 637 13.47 18.01 -8.81
C LEU A 637 14.22 19.05 -9.65
N CYS A 638 15.38 19.51 -9.19
CA CYS A 638 16.23 20.42 -9.94
C CYS A 638 16.61 19.89 -11.32
N GLU A 639 17.15 18.66 -11.38
CA GLU A 639 17.65 18.07 -12.62
C GLU A 639 16.56 17.69 -13.60
N THR A 640 15.44 17.16 -13.09
CA THR A 640 14.36 16.63 -13.94
C THR A 640 13.40 17.72 -14.43
N LEU A 641 13.32 18.85 -13.73
CA LEU A 641 12.40 19.94 -14.02
C LEU A 641 13.10 21.26 -14.43
N ASN A 642 14.43 21.29 -14.50
CA ASN A 642 15.23 22.50 -14.81
C ASN A 642 14.85 23.69 -13.92
N LEU A 643 14.73 23.46 -12.59
CA LEU A 643 14.47 24.54 -11.65
C LEU A 643 15.73 25.37 -11.43
N ASP A 644 15.57 26.69 -11.23
CA ASP A 644 16.68 27.60 -10.96
C ASP A 644 17.12 27.51 -9.49
N GLU A 645 16.14 27.41 -8.59
CA GLU A 645 16.34 27.40 -7.15
C GLU A 645 15.29 26.55 -6.44
N ILE A 646 15.65 26.00 -5.27
CA ILE A 646 14.79 25.17 -4.43
C ILE A 646 15.27 25.23 -2.96
N GLN A 647 14.38 24.96 -2.01
CA GLN A 647 14.77 24.75 -0.61
C GLN A 647 15.46 23.40 -0.39
N LYS A 648 16.46 23.36 0.52
CA LYS A 648 17.21 22.12 0.82
C LYS A 648 16.36 21.05 1.49
N GLU A 649 15.60 21.44 2.50
CA GLU A 649 14.64 20.57 3.17
C GLU A 649 13.33 20.61 2.37
N VAL A 650 13.24 19.77 1.36
CA VAL A 650 12.23 19.81 0.29
C VAL A 650 10.79 19.75 0.79
N PHE A 651 10.53 19.05 1.89
CA PHE A 651 9.20 18.88 2.48
C PHE A 651 8.83 20.00 3.47
N ASN A 652 9.72 20.94 3.69
CA ASN A 652 9.49 22.09 4.56
C ASN A 652 9.23 23.34 3.74
N LEU A 653 8.40 24.21 4.28
CA LEU A 653 8.20 25.56 3.74
C LEU A 653 9.51 26.35 3.72
N VAL A 654 9.59 27.28 2.79
CA VAL A 654 10.68 28.26 2.72
C VAL A 654 10.62 29.19 3.93
N GLY A 655 11.77 29.48 4.52
CA GLY A 655 11.91 30.38 5.66
C GLY A 655 13.38 30.65 5.97
N SER A 656 13.66 31.43 7.01
CA SER A 656 15.04 31.78 7.41
C SER A 656 15.92 30.57 7.70
N LYS A 657 15.33 29.47 8.19
CA LYS A 657 16.02 28.20 8.48
C LYS A 657 16.11 27.27 7.26
N ASN A 658 15.29 27.48 6.24
CA ASN A 658 15.23 26.67 5.02
C ASN A 658 15.11 27.59 3.79
N PRO A 659 16.11 28.45 3.51
CA PRO A 659 16.08 29.34 2.35
C PRO A 659 16.24 28.54 1.04
N ARG A 660 15.77 29.09 -0.06
CA ARG A 660 16.08 28.57 -1.39
C ARG A 660 17.57 28.70 -1.68
N VAL A 661 18.12 27.73 -2.36
CA VAL A 661 19.48 27.69 -2.86
C VAL A 661 19.47 27.44 -4.37
N LYS A 662 20.50 27.88 -5.08
CA LYS A 662 20.63 27.59 -6.51
C LYS A 662 20.75 26.08 -6.74
N CYS A 663 20.02 25.54 -7.70
CA CYS A 663 20.05 24.13 -8.07
C CYS A 663 21.45 23.64 -8.43
N SER A 664 22.27 24.52 -9.05
CA SER A 664 23.69 24.24 -9.36
C SER A 664 24.59 24.03 -8.14
N SER A 665 24.16 24.45 -6.94
CA SER A 665 24.91 24.24 -5.69
C SER A 665 24.64 22.87 -5.04
N LEU A 666 23.63 22.15 -5.48
CA LEU A 666 23.29 20.84 -4.96
C LEU A 666 24.05 19.75 -5.73
N PRO A 667 24.72 18.80 -5.03
CA PRO A 667 25.49 17.76 -5.69
C PRO A 667 24.58 16.72 -6.37
N PHE A 668 24.94 16.30 -7.57
CA PHE A 668 24.42 15.10 -8.21
C PHE A 668 25.39 13.93 -8.03
N MET A 669 24.93 12.70 -8.21
CA MET A 669 25.78 11.51 -8.14
C MET A 669 26.72 11.42 -9.33
N ASP A 670 27.97 11.00 -9.09
CA ASP A 670 28.95 10.71 -10.14
C ASP A 670 28.84 9.23 -10.55
N LEU A 671 28.30 8.99 -11.75
CA LEU A 671 28.11 7.66 -12.29
C LEU A 671 29.40 7.00 -12.82
N SER A 672 30.53 7.71 -12.86
CA SER A 672 31.84 7.13 -13.22
C SER A 672 32.26 6.02 -12.25
N GLU A 673 31.77 6.00 -11.01
CA GLU A 673 32.00 4.93 -10.03
C GLU A 673 31.43 3.57 -10.48
N TRP A 674 30.49 3.55 -11.45
CA TRP A 674 29.96 2.32 -12.04
C TRP A 674 30.90 1.70 -13.07
N LYS A 675 31.68 2.50 -13.78
CA LYS A 675 32.74 2.00 -14.69
C LYS A 675 33.71 1.05 -13.99
N LYS A 676 34.11 1.37 -12.77
CA LYS A 676 35.08 0.58 -11.96
C LYS A 676 34.52 -0.77 -11.50
N SER A 677 33.19 -0.92 -11.41
CA SER A 677 32.56 -2.13 -10.88
C SER A 677 32.34 -3.21 -11.93
N PHE A 678 32.19 -2.83 -13.20
CA PHE A 678 31.95 -3.75 -14.31
C PHE A 678 33.22 -4.20 -15.03
N PHE A 679 34.41 -3.70 -14.66
CA PHE A 679 35.69 -4.27 -14.98
C PHE A 679 36.40 -4.76 -13.70
N PRO A 680 35.84 -5.70 -12.92
CA PRO A 680 36.66 -6.40 -11.95
C PRO A 680 37.67 -7.18 -12.76
N PHE A 681 38.93 -7.19 -12.31
CA PHE A 681 39.93 -8.14 -12.75
C PHE A 681 39.26 -9.53 -12.85
N VAL A 682 38.88 -9.94 -14.05
CA VAL A 682 38.65 -11.35 -14.33
C VAL A 682 40.06 -11.96 -14.22
N ASP A 683 40.30 -12.56 -13.06
CA ASP A 683 41.52 -13.37 -12.88
C ASP A 683 41.37 -14.60 -13.77
N TRP A 684 41.78 -14.44 -15.01
CA TRP A 684 41.81 -15.50 -16.03
C TRP A 684 42.64 -16.68 -15.63
N SER A 685 43.53 -16.55 -14.60
CA SER A 685 44.38 -17.65 -14.11
C SER A 685 43.57 -18.80 -13.50
N ARG A 686 42.33 -18.56 -13.06
CA ARG A 686 41.42 -19.61 -12.52
C ARG A 686 40.72 -20.45 -13.58
N PHE A 687 40.74 -20.03 -14.84
CA PHE A 687 40.10 -20.77 -15.94
C PHE A 687 41.10 -21.66 -16.74
N PHE A 688 42.38 -21.58 -16.47
CA PHE A 688 43.44 -22.33 -17.20
C PHE A 688 44.16 -23.37 -16.34
N THR A 689 43.67 -23.73 -15.15
CA THR A 689 44.22 -24.85 -14.36
C THR A 689 43.20 -25.96 -14.22
N SER A 690 42.87 -26.65 -15.31
CA SER A 690 42.46 -28.06 -15.34
C SER A 690 42.59 -28.54 -16.77
N GLY A 691 43.82 -28.96 -17.12
CA GLY A 691 44.07 -29.90 -18.18
C GLY A 691 44.00 -31.30 -17.57
#